data_76e416bac1f63a6ec5afadf22d3d38d5
#
_entry.id   76e416bac1f63a6ec5afadf22d3d38d5
#
_cell.length_a   1.000
_cell.length_b   1.000
_cell.length_c   1.000
_cell.angle_alpha   90.00
_cell.angle_beta   90.00
_cell.angle_gamma   90.00
#
_symmetry.space_group_name_H-M   'P 1'
#
loop_
_entity.id
_entity.type
_entity.pdbx_description
1 polymer ?
#
loop_
_entity_poly.entity_id
_entity_poly.type
_entity_poly.pdbx_seq_one_letter_code
_entity_poly.pdbx_strand_id
1 'polypeptide(L)'
;MSNGERLALDVRFWGKEHGLPGLYPLICHLLDSAAVFLVLWDEVLSEGMRRRIAAELGLSVAEARLVTGFWAGLHDLGKITPPFIVKVPEAFKVVNGDAVYGGSAGAAEERGFRHEMGTHWSLVSLLAKEGGYGFEGRVAGSLAHQVAQLLGGHHGCFGEVIARRKAVDPGAYQSGLGGAGWAEQRRLHFGEVRRVVGGGVVPPGGLSAEAAVVVHGLVVFADWLASGAGWIVPRMPGVGWSGSAAELDAHWAAACAGAPGLVRGARLGRVGFPEGEAGRFERLFPFAPNALQQDVAEVLPSLVGEQGSGLVLVTAPTGDGKTEAALAAAVALGRASGARGLFFALPTMATADAMFGRVAEFAGRALVGERALMLLHSGAWLSSVMDPAGVVGGVDRWRIGEAVPDEGAEVAEAGVFSGGSVTAVEADGWLRSGARRGLGAALGAGTVDQVLAGVVPGRYSSLRLFSVADKVVVVDEAHAYGPWMQALMLRWLEWLGAFGAPVVLLSATLSGRVAGQLVEAYRRGAGFGEPVGVEPVYPGWLFVDAASGEVRGPRAVASGRERVLDVDVRPVRWEAGMGERVVAGGRRAALREVLAPVAGEGGVALVCCSTVAEAQATFRDLRVAFPELAGREGGVRLLHSRFPGVLRAEVTEGCEAAYGKPAAGEVPGVRAGSILVATQIVEQSLDLDFDLVVSDLAPLAQLLQRAGRGRRHARRGGRPGWARAEDRPVLVVLEPVDEEGVTAPPRSWGNVYDHGLLVRTAALLRARCGEGIAVPEDVQGLVDAVYAEDFVDGLVRASEREVEALRERLARLDQRREGAVAAEQSLAWLAGVCAPADVHGDWSRLSRSAVEGAEELLTTRLGADSGRVLCLFEQDGGRASLDEEGLLPVPAGRGGAAVKRVVRRLVPVPGRWMPSAGEREALPEGWQKVPLLRDIAAVRMRRAGMERGECRWVGELAGRRVQFTTSIGFERI
;
A
#
# COMPACT_ATOMS: atom_id res chain seq x y z
N MET A 1 5.81 0.20 -62.02
CA MET A 1 5.92 -0.75 -60.88
C MET A 1 5.54 -2.08 -61.42
N SER A 2 6.54 -2.84 -61.82
CA SER A 2 6.42 -4.16 -62.47
C SER A 2 6.52 -5.24 -61.42
N ASN A 3 5.68 -6.23 -61.51
CA ASN A 3 5.63 -7.53 -60.79
C ASN A 3 5.72 -7.43 -59.26
N GLY A 4 4.58 -7.67 -58.59
CA GLY A 4 4.47 -7.73 -57.12
C GLY A 4 5.26 -8.87 -56.51
N GLU A 5 6.54 -8.69 -56.27
CA GLU A 5 7.21 -9.45 -55.24
C GLU A 5 6.55 -9.13 -53.89
N ARG A 6 5.81 -10.08 -53.32
CA ARG A 6 5.27 -9.97 -51.99
C ARG A 6 6.46 -9.86 -51.04
N LEU A 7 6.50 -8.77 -50.24
CA LEU A 7 7.50 -8.63 -49.18
C LEU A 7 7.45 -9.86 -48.26
N ALA A 8 8.61 -10.39 -47.93
CA ALA A 8 8.76 -11.42 -46.90
C ALA A 8 8.87 -10.79 -45.51
N LEU A 9 8.67 -11.58 -44.48
CA LEU A 9 8.93 -11.19 -43.09
C LEU A 9 10.41 -10.74 -42.98
N ASP A 10 10.63 -9.55 -42.43
CA ASP A 10 11.97 -8.98 -42.27
C ASP A 10 12.47 -9.17 -40.84
N VAL A 11 13.42 -10.07 -40.66
CA VAL A 11 13.98 -10.42 -39.36
C VAL A 11 15.00 -9.43 -38.81
N ARG A 12 15.34 -8.37 -39.58
CA ARG A 12 16.22 -7.28 -39.14
C ARG A 12 15.55 -6.34 -38.13
N PHE A 13 14.22 -6.37 -38.03
CA PHE A 13 13.51 -5.70 -36.95
C PHE A 13 13.76 -6.41 -35.63
N TRP A 14 14.30 -5.67 -34.66
CA TRP A 14 14.74 -6.22 -33.39
C TRP A 14 13.81 -5.84 -32.25
N GLY A 15 13.68 -6.75 -31.27
CA GLY A 15 12.90 -6.54 -30.06
C GLY A 15 13.73 -6.12 -28.86
N LYS A 16 14.93 -6.69 -28.71
CA LYS A 16 15.82 -6.47 -27.57
C LYS A 16 17.29 -6.43 -28.05
N GLU A 17 18.13 -5.62 -27.36
CA GLU A 17 19.56 -5.49 -27.66
C GLU A 17 20.43 -5.45 -26.42
N HIS A 18 19.96 -4.77 -25.37
CA HIS A 18 20.78 -4.46 -24.20
C HIS A 18 21.14 -5.71 -23.40
N GLY A 19 22.43 -5.88 -23.08
CA GLY A 19 22.91 -7.06 -22.34
C GLY A 19 22.95 -8.36 -23.16
N LEU A 20 22.74 -8.30 -24.49
CA LEU A 20 22.72 -9.44 -25.37
C LEU A 20 23.94 -9.46 -26.31
N PRO A 21 24.37 -10.63 -26.81
CA PRO A 21 25.51 -10.72 -27.75
C PRO A 21 25.20 -10.14 -29.13
N GLY A 22 23.94 -9.80 -29.43
CA GLY A 22 23.49 -9.24 -30.68
C GLY A 22 22.01 -8.83 -30.62
N LEU A 23 21.48 -8.31 -31.73
CA LEU A 23 20.07 -7.92 -31.82
C LEU A 23 19.19 -9.16 -31.81
N TYR A 24 18.20 -9.20 -30.95
CA TYR A 24 17.21 -10.27 -30.89
C TYR A 24 16.04 -9.94 -31.81
N PRO A 25 15.67 -10.80 -32.80
CA PRO A 25 14.60 -10.51 -33.73
C PRO A 25 13.27 -10.23 -33.00
N LEU A 26 12.54 -9.21 -33.44
CA LEU A 26 11.28 -8.81 -32.85
C LEU A 26 10.28 -9.96 -32.88
N ILE A 27 10.18 -10.68 -34.01
CA ILE A 27 9.20 -11.78 -34.13
C ILE A 27 9.43 -12.87 -33.08
N CYS A 28 10.71 -13.16 -32.72
CA CYS A 28 11.03 -14.11 -31.66
C CYS A 28 10.53 -13.58 -30.30
N HIS A 29 10.78 -12.30 -29.98
CA HIS A 29 10.30 -11.69 -28.72
C HIS A 29 8.77 -11.69 -28.64
N LEU A 30 8.07 -11.42 -29.73
CA LEU A 30 6.60 -11.46 -29.78
C LEU A 30 6.06 -12.87 -29.49
N LEU A 31 6.65 -13.89 -30.07
CA LEU A 31 6.29 -15.30 -29.82
C LEU A 31 6.65 -15.73 -28.40
N ASP A 32 7.81 -15.35 -27.89
CA ASP A 32 8.22 -15.61 -26.52
C ASP A 32 7.21 -15.04 -25.50
N SER A 33 6.83 -13.77 -25.71
CA SER A 33 5.85 -13.11 -24.82
C SER A 33 4.49 -13.80 -24.86
N ALA A 34 4.05 -14.24 -26.03
CA ALA A 34 2.82 -15.04 -26.15
C ALA A 34 2.92 -16.37 -25.41
N ALA A 35 4.04 -17.10 -25.56
CA ALA A 35 4.25 -18.39 -24.88
C ALA A 35 4.24 -18.24 -23.35
N VAL A 36 4.95 -17.22 -22.83
CA VAL A 36 4.96 -16.91 -21.39
C VAL A 36 3.57 -16.51 -20.90
N PHE A 37 2.84 -15.68 -21.67
CA PHE A 37 1.47 -15.28 -21.32
C PHE A 37 0.54 -16.48 -21.17
N LEU A 38 0.59 -17.46 -22.08
CA LEU A 38 -0.24 -18.66 -21.99
C LEU A 38 0.00 -19.45 -20.71
N VAL A 39 1.25 -19.51 -20.24
CA VAL A 39 1.58 -20.15 -18.96
C VAL A 39 1.09 -19.31 -17.79
N LEU A 40 1.26 -17.99 -17.83
CA LEU A 40 0.73 -17.09 -16.80
C LEU A 40 -0.80 -17.18 -16.68
N TRP A 41 -1.51 -17.30 -17.81
CA TRP A 41 -2.95 -17.55 -17.83
C TRP A 41 -3.33 -18.83 -17.09
N ASP A 42 -2.59 -19.90 -17.29
CA ASP A 42 -2.87 -21.21 -16.68
C ASP A 42 -2.45 -21.28 -15.21
N GLU A 43 -1.26 -20.77 -14.86
CA GLU A 43 -0.66 -20.96 -13.55
C GLU A 43 -0.97 -19.83 -12.56
N VAL A 44 -1.25 -18.60 -13.05
CA VAL A 44 -1.49 -17.44 -12.18
C VAL A 44 -2.97 -17.18 -11.94
N LEU A 45 -3.81 -17.18 -12.99
CA LEU A 45 -5.22 -16.87 -12.82
C LEU A 45 -6.01 -18.01 -12.20
N SER A 46 -6.96 -17.70 -11.32
CA SER A 46 -7.97 -18.65 -10.85
C SER A 46 -8.87 -19.13 -12.00
N GLU A 47 -9.49 -20.28 -11.83
CA GLU A 47 -10.46 -20.79 -12.79
C GLU A 47 -11.65 -19.84 -12.94
N GLY A 48 -12.11 -19.25 -11.83
CA GLY A 48 -13.18 -18.25 -11.83
C GLY A 48 -12.85 -17.04 -12.68
N MET A 49 -11.64 -16.49 -12.56
CA MET A 49 -11.19 -15.36 -13.35
C MET A 49 -11.08 -15.70 -14.85
N ARG A 50 -10.52 -16.87 -15.18
CA ARG A 50 -10.45 -17.33 -16.57
C ARG A 50 -11.83 -17.49 -17.21
N ARG A 51 -12.79 -18.08 -16.48
CA ARG A 51 -14.20 -18.21 -16.93
C ARG A 51 -14.86 -16.86 -17.13
N ARG A 52 -14.63 -15.90 -16.22
CA ARG A 52 -15.19 -14.54 -16.34
C ARG A 52 -14.69 -13.83 -17.60
N ILE A 53 -13.37 -13.79 -17.83
CA ILE A 53 -12.81 -13.18 -19.04
C ILE A 53 -13.35 -13.86 -20.31
N ALA A 54 -13.42 -15.19 -20.31
CA ALA A 54 -13.95 -15.94 -21.44
C ALA A 54 -15.42 -15.61 -21.73
N ALA A 55 -16.25 -15.53 -20.69
CA ALA A 55 -17.67 -15.18 -20.80
C ALA A 55 -17.88 -13.78 -21.35
N GLU A 56 -17.08 -12.78 -20.90
CA GLU A 56 -17.16 -11.41 -21.42
C GLU A 56 -16.78 -11.32 -22.90
N LEU A 57 -15.77 -12.08 -23.32
CA LEU A 57 -15.38 -12.18 -24.72
C LEU A 57 -16.36 -13.01 -25.57
N GLY A 58 -17.30 -13.72 -24.93
CA GLY A 58 -18.22 -14.62 -25.58
C GLY A 58 -17.54 -15.88 -26.17
N LEU A 59 -16.46 -16.34 -25.51
CA LEU A 59 -15.61 -17.43 -25.95
C LEU A 59 -15.57 -18.57 -24.91
N SER A 60 -15.17 -19.75 -25.34
CA SER A 60 -14.72 -20.77 -24.39
C SER A 60 -13.42 -20.36 -23.69
N VAL A 61 -13.13 -20.94 -22.54
CA VAL A 61 -11.88 -20.65 -21.79
C VAL A 61 -10.64 -20.95 -22.63
N ALA A 62 -10.68 -22.01 -23.44
CA ALA A 62 -9.58 -22.39 -24.33
C ALA A 62 -9.38 -21.39 -25.47
N GLU A 63 -10.46 -20.90 -26.08
CA GLU A 63 -10.39 -19.86 -27.11
C GLU A 63 -9.94 -18.54 -26.55
N ALA A 64 -10.49 -18.11 -25.39
CA ALA A 64 -10.09 -16.88 -24.72
C ALA A 64 -8.58 -16.89 -24.36
N ARG A 65 -8.07 -18.02 -23.90
CA ARG A 65 -6.63 -18.22 -23.64
C ARG A 65 -5.78 -17.95 -24.88
N LEU A 66 -6.15 -18.54 -26.04
CA LEU A 66 -5.40 -18.38 -27.30
C LEU A 66 -5.53 -16.97 -27.85
N VAL A 67 -6.72 -16.37 -27.81
CA VAL A 67 -6.98 -15.01 -28.29
C VAL A 67 -6.19 -13.98 -27.46
N THR A 68 -6.24 -14.07 -26.13
CA THR A 68 -5.48 -13.16 -25.25
C THR A 68 -3.98 -13.39 -25.32
N GLY A 69 -3.52 -14.64 -25.53
CA GLY A 69 -2.13 -14.97 -25.84
C GLY A 69 -1.66 -14.39 -27.17
N PHE A 70 -2.50 -14.43 -28.21
CA PHE A 70 -2.23 -13.73 -29.46
C PHE A 70 -2.10 -12.22 -29.27
N TRP A 71 -2.99 -11.59 -28.49
CA TRP A 71 -2.86 -10.16 -28.15
C TRP A 71 -1.53 -9.87 -27.45
N ALA A 72 -1.16 -10.67 -26.46
CA ALA A 72 0.12 -10.52 -25.76
C ALA A 72 1.32 -10.58 -26.72
N GLY A 73 1.26 -11.44 -27.74
CA GLY A 73 2.26 -11.50 -28.81
C GLY A 73 2.30 -10.26 -29.72
N LEU A 74 1.41 -9.30 -29.56
CA LEU A 74 1.38 -8.07 -30.36
C LEU A 74 1.82 -6.81 -29.61
N HIS A 75 2.12 -6.91 -28.31
CA HIS A 75 2.37 -5.76 -27.43
C HIS A 75 3.46 -4.81 -27.93
N ASP A 76 4.48 -5.35 -28.56
CA ASP A 76 5.66 -4.64 -29.06
C ASP A 76 5.70 -4.41 -30.56
N LEU A 77 4.58 -4.61 -31.27
CA LEU A 77 4.50 -4.44 -32.73
C LEU A 77 4.91 -3.04 -33.19
N GLY A 78 4.74 -2.02 -32.36
CA GLY A 78 5.19 -0.67 -32.58
C GLY A 78 6.71 -0.47 -32.64
N LYS A 79 7.51 -1.48 -32.34
CA LYS A 79 8.95 -1.47 -32.55
C LYS A 79 9.32 -1.48 -34.05
N ILE A 80 8.40 -1.86 -34.92
CA ILE A 80 8.54 -1.72 -36.38
C ILE A 80 8.22 -0.27 -36.77
N THR A 81 9.06 0.66 -36.31
CA THR A 81 8.92 2.11 -36.57
C THR A 81 10.30 2.75 -36.65
N PRO A 82 10.50 3.78 -37.54
CA PRO A 82 11.76 4.48 -37.67
C PRO A 82 12.30 5.04 -36.35
N PRO A 83 11.50 5.70 -35.46
CA PRO A 83 11.95 6.23 -34.18
C PRO A 83 12.46 5.17 -33.19
N PHE A 84 12.01 3.92 -33.31
CA PHE A 84 12.53 2.84 -32.50
C PHE A 84 13.84 2.28 -33.05
N ILE A 85 13.87 1.96 -34.34
CA ILE A 85 15.03 1.28 -34.96
C ILE A 85 16.28 2.20 -34.96
N VAL A 86 16.11 3.53 -35.01
CA VAL A 86 17.21 4.51 -34.95
C VAL A 86 17.97 4.50 -33.64
N LYS A 87 17.42 3.90 -32.59
CA LYS A 87 18.14 3.71 -31.31
C LYS A 87 19.43 2.90 -31.48
N VAL A 88 19.50 2.02 -32.50
CA VAL A 88 20.71 1.34 -32.95
C VAL A 88 21.06 1.87 -34.34
N PRO A 89 21.96 2.89 -34.46
CA PRO A 89 22.22 3.59 -35.70
C PRO A 89 22.67 2.70 -36.86
N GLU A 90 23.43 1.65 -36.59
CA GLU A 90 23.90 0.73 -37.63
C GLU A 90 22.73 -0.13 -38.16
N ALA A 91 21.84 -0.61 -37.31
CA ALA A 91 20.64 -1.32 -37.72
C ALA A 91 19.72 -0.43 -38.56
N PHE A 92 19.53 0.82 -38.13
CA PHE A 92 18.72 1.79 -38.87
C PHE A 92 19.31 2.09 -40.25
N LYS A 93 20.63 2.27 -40.35
CA LYS A 93 21.32 2.52 -41.61
C LYS A 93 21.09 1.39 -42.63
N VAL A 94 21.17 0.14 -42.16
CA VAL A 94 20.92 -1.04 -43.00
C VAL A 94 19.46 -1.09 -43.48
N VAL A 95 18.51 -0.92 -42.59
CA VAL A 95 17.07 -0.95 -42.93
C VAL A 95 16.68 0.23 -43.82
N ASN A 96 17.11 1.46 -43.46
CA ASN A 96 16.74 2.68 -44.22
C ASN A 96 17.44 2.74 -45.60
N GLY A 97 18.53 2.01 -45.80
CA GLY A 97 19.20 1.84 -47.09
C GLY A 97 18.43 0.95 -48.08
N ASP A 98 17.46 0.20 -47.61
CA ASP A 98 16.59 -0.61 -48.47
C ASP A 98 15.50 0.28 -49.06
N ALA A 99 15.31 0.18 -50.39
CA ALA A 99 14.33 1.01 -51.12
C ALA A 99 12.89 0.91 -50.61
N VAL A 100 12.55 -0.22 -49.98
CA VAL A 100 11.23 -0.45 -49.39
C VAL A 100 10.96 0.44 -48.16
N TYR A 101 12.02 0.77 -47.40
CA TYR A 101 11.96 1.58 -46.18
C TYR A 101 12.54 2.98 -46.34
N GLY A 102 13.08 3.29 -47.51
CA GLY A 102 13.77 4.52 -47.79
C GLY A 102 12.92 5.79 -47.56
N GLY A 103 13.60 6.92 -47.28
CA GLY A 103 12.94 8.16 -46.96
C GLY A 103 12.40 8.33 -45.54
N SER A 104 12.78 7.41 -44.63
CA SER A 104 12.29 7.37 -43.24
C SER A 104 13.11 8.27 -42.27
N ALA A 105 14.13 8.99 -42.75
CA ALA A 105 14.99 9.80 -41.87
C ALA A 105 14.21 10.86 -41.08
N GLY A 106 13.30 11.58 -41.73
CA GLY A 106 12.45 12.58 -41.05
C GLY A 106 11.49 11.96 -40.00
N ALA A 107 10.97 10.77 -40.29
CA ALA A 107 10.14 10.04 -39.34
C ALA A 107 10.97 9.54 -38.11
N ALA A 108 12.22 9.18 -38.32
CA ALA A 108 13.13 8.74 -37.26
C ALA A 108 13.47 9.87 -36.26
N GLU A 109 13.41 11.13 -36.70
CA GLU A 109 13.69 12.32 -35.89
C GLU A 109 12.46 12.80 -35.10
N GLU A 110 11.30 12.13 -35.21
CA GLU A 110 10.07 12.54 -34.53
C GLU A 110 10.22 12.42 -33.01
N ARG A 111 10.46 13.57 -32.35
CA ARG A 111 10.65 13.65 -30.91
C ARG A 111 9.36 13.30 -30.15
N GLY A 112 9.48 12.44 -29.16
CA GLY A 112 8.35 12.04 -28.30
C GLY A 112 7.53 10.87 -28.85
N PHE A 113 7.77 10.39 -30.07
CA PHE A 113 7.14 9.17 -30.56
C PHE A 113 7.80 7.93 -29.96
N ARG A 114 7.02 7.19 -29.18
CA ARG A 114 7.46 5.96 -28.53
C ARG A 114 6.84 4.74 -29.18
N HIS A 115 7.48 3.57 -29.06
CA HIS A 115 6.98 2.33 -29.66
C HIS A 115 5.61 1.93 -29.10
N GLU A 116 5.28 2.24 -27.85
CA GLU A 116 3.94 2.03 -27.27
C GLU A 116 2.85 2.78 -28.05
N MET A 117 3.15 4.00 -28.45
CA MET A 117 2.26 4.76 -29.35
C MET A 117 2.17 4.05 -30.71
N GLY A 118 3.32 3.61 -31.24
CA GLY A 118 3.37 2.82 -32.49
C GLY A 118 2.51 1.57 -32.42
N THR A 119 2.56 0.84 -31.30
CA THR A 119 1.69 -0.33 -31.05
C THR A 119 0.22 0.08 -31.06
N HIS A 120 -0.19 1.03 -30.25
CA HIS A 120 -1.58 1.49 -30.16
C HIS A 120 -2.14 1.93 -31.52
N TRP A 121 -1.45 2.84 -32.20
CA TRP A 121 -1.90 3.39 -33.47
C TRP A 121 -1.95 2.35 -34.61
N SER A 122 -0.99 1.44 -34.66
CA SER A 122 -0.94 0.41 -35.69
C SER A 122 -1.99 -0.67 -35.46
N LEU A 123 -2.14 -1.13 -34.20
CA LEU A 123 -3.02 -2.23 -33.87
C LEU A 123 -4.50 -1.91 -34.05
N VAL A 124 -4.93 -0.66 -33.79
CA VAL A 124 -6.31 -0.25 -34.02
C VAL A 124 -6.76 -0.62 -35.46
N SER A 125 -5.95 -0.27 -36.47
CA SER A 125 -6.24 -0.58 -37.87
C SER A 125 -6.08 -2.05 -38.22
N LEU A 126 -5.01 -2.70 -37.72
CA LEU A 126 -4.70 -4.11 -38.02
C LEU A 126 -5.75 -5.03 -37.41
N LEU A 127 -6.14 -4.84 -36.17
CA LEU A 127 -7.19 -5.64 -35.52
C LEU A 127 -8.54 -5.47 -36.24
N ALA A 128 -8.88 -4.24 -36.65
CA ALA A 128 -10.14 -3.99 -37.33
C ALA A 128 -10.18 -4.61 -38.73
N LYS A 129 -9.11 -4.53 -39.52
CA LYS A 129 -9.05 -4.99 -40.92
C LYS A 129 -8.59 -6.44 -41.03
N GLU A 130 -7.39 -6.73 -40.55
CA GLU A 130 -6.77 -8.06 -40.71
C GLU A 130 -7.26 -9.01 -39.60
N GLY A 131 -7.54 -8.52 -38.40
CA GLY A 131 -8.10 -9.26 -37.28
C GLY A 131 -9.57 -9.60 -37.44
N GLY A 132 -10.31 -8.82 -38.22
CA GLY A 132 -11.75 -8.99 -38.43
C GLY A 132 -12.62 -8.41 -37.28
N TYR A 133 -12.03 -7.62 -36.35
CA TYR A 133 -12.76 -7.08 -35.18
C TYR A 133 -13.70 -5.91 -35.54
N GLY A 134 -13.48 -5.26 -36.69
CA GLY A 134 -14.33 -4.17 -37.17
C GLY A 134 -14.31 -2.90 -36.32
N PHE A 135 -15.08 -1.90 -36.79
CA PHE A 135 -15.37 -0.68 -36.03
C PHE A 135 -16.89 -0.48 -36.02
N GLU A 136 -17.60 -1.18 -35.18
CA GLU A 136 -19.02 -0.94 -34.99
C GLU A 136 -19.21 0.20 -33.98
N GLY A 137 -19.99 1.23 -34.35
CA GLY A 137 -20.29 2.38 -33.50
C GLY A 137 -19.10 3.33 -33.27
N ARG A 138 -18.87 3.73 -32.01
CA ARG A 138 -17.74 4.56 -31.62
C ARG A 138 -16.46 3.73 -31.54
N VAL A 139 -15.36 4.22 -32.10
CA VAL A 139 -14.06 3.50 -32.09
C VAL A 139 -13.62 3.16 -30.64
N ALA A 140 -13.81 4.09 -29.71
CA ALA A 140 -13.49 3.87 -28.30
C ALA A 140 -14.17 2.63 -27.67
N GLY A 141 -15.41 2.33 -28.08
CA GLY A 141 -16.15 1.15 -27.60
C GLY A 141 -15.87 -0.12 -28.40
N SER A 142 -15.09 -0.06 -29.51
CA SER A 142 -14.79 -1.23 -30.30
C SER A 142 -13.68 -2.08 -29.66
N LEU A 143 -13.80 -3.41 -29.74
CA LEU A 143 -12.78 -4.33 -29.23
C LEU A 143 -11.41 -4.08 -29.89
N ALA A 144 -11.38 -3.73 -31.17
CA ALA A 144 -10.13 -3.37 -31.87
C ALA A 144 -9.39 -2.22 -31.15
N HIS A 145 -10.11 -1.17 -30.73
CA HIS A 145 -9.51 -0.04 -30.05
C HIS A 145 -9.14 -0.40 -28.58
N GLN A 146 -10.03 -1.09 -27.88
CA GLN A 146 -9.79 -1.53 -26.51
C GLN A 146 -8.50 -2.35 -26.39
N VAL A 147 -8.33 -3.34 -27.26
CA VAL A 147 -7.12 -4.19 -27.29
C VAL A 147 -5.89 -3.39 -27.71
N ALA A 148 -5.99 -2.53 -28.74
CA ALA A 148 -4.85 -1.72 -29.17
C ALA A 148 -4.39 -0.73 -28.10
N GLN A 149 -5.31 -0.08 -27.40
CA GLN A 149 -5.01 0.81 -26.27
C GLN A 149 -4.41 0.07 -25.08
N LEU A 150 -4.93 -1.14 -24.77
CA LEU A 150 -4.41 -2.00 -23.72
C LEU A 150 -2.95 -2.38 -23.99
N LEU A 151 -2.66 -2.87 -25.19
CA LEU A 151 -1.31 -3.31 -25.57
C LEU A 151 -0.34 -2.13 -25.71
N GLY A 152 -0.79 -0.99 -26.23
CA GLY A 152 -0.03 0.26 -26.21
C GLY A 152 0.20 0.83 -24.80
N GLY A 153 -0.47 0.28 -23.79
CA GLY A 153 -0.30 0.65 -22.37
C GLY A 153 0.66 -0.20 -21.57
N HIS A 154 1.34 -1.21 -22.17
CA HIS A 154 2.15 -2.20 -21.45
C HIS A 154 3.30 -1.61 -20.62
N HIS A 155 3.75 -0.39 -20.92
CA HIS A 155 4.68 0.38 -20.07
C HIS A 155 3.99 1.19 -18.96
N GLY A 156 2.71 0.95 -18.71
CA GLY A 156 1.93 1.49 -17.57
C GLY A 156 1.25 2.83 -17.82
N CYS A 157 1.29 3.37 -19.05
CA CYS A 157 0.57 4.58 -19.43
C CYS A 157 -0.22 4.33 -20.72
N PHE A 158 -1.53 4.50 -20.67
CA PHE A 158 -2.40 4.29 -21.81
C PHE A 158 -2.48 5.55 -22.68
N GLY A 159 -2.46 5.37 -24.02
CA GLY A 159 -2.67 6.42 -24.99
C GLY A 159 -4.12 6.92 -24.99
N GLU A 160 -4.35 8.12 -25.52
CA GLU A 160 -5.71 8.65 -25.69
C GLU A 160 -6.51 7.89 -26.73
N VAL A 161 -7.84 8.03 -26.64
CA VAL A 161 -8.76 7.47 -27.63
C VAL A 161 -8.46 8.02 -29.02
N ILE A 162 -8.26 7.12 -29.98
CA ILE A 162 -7.99 7.47 -31.37
C ILE A 162 -9.31 7.70 -32.10
N ALA A 163 -9.50 8.89 -32.68
CA ALA A 163 -10.68 9.21 -33.48
C ALA A 163 -10.77 8.29 -34.72
N ARG A 164 -11.98 7.90 -35.12
CA ARG A 164 -12.23 6.95 -36.21
C ARG A 164 -11.44 7.25 -37.50
N ARG A 165 -11.45 8.54 -37.97
CA ARG A 165 -10.71 8.95 -39.18
C ARG A 165 -9.21 8.62 -39.09
N LYS A 166 -8.63 8.76 -37.87
CA LYS A 166 -7.22 8.46 -37.58
C LYS A 166 -6.97 6.95 -37.43
N ALA A 167 -7.92 6.23 -36.88
CA ALA A 167 -7.83 4.76 -36.71
C ALA A 167 -7.90 4.01 -38.07
N VAL A 168 -8.62 4.55 -39.06
CA VAL A 168 -8.74 3.95 -40.40
C VAL A 168 -7.44 4.08 -41.20
N ASP A 169 -6.75 5.19 -41.07
CA ASP A 169 -5.48 5.45 -41.76
C ASP A 169 -4.48 6.12 -40.78
N PRO A 170 -3.89 5.36 -39.87
CA PRO A 170 -3.00 5.90 -38.86
C PRO A 170 -1.73 6.54 -39.45
N GLY A 171 -1.22 6.03 -40.56
CA GLY A 171 0.00 6.53 -41.24
C GLY A 171 -0.14 7.96 -41.75
N ALA A 172 -1.35 8.38 -42.11
CA ALA A 172 -1.62 9.75 -42.55
C ALA A 172 -1.57 10.80 -41.41
N TYR A 173 -1.62 10.35 -40.16
CA TYR A 173 -1.67 11.21 -38.98
C TYR A 173 -0.48 11.07 -38.02
N GLN A 174 0.33 10.03 -38.24
CA GLN A 174 1.51 9.71 -37.40
C GLN A 174 2.68 9.37 -38.30
N SER A 175 3.52 10.34 -38.59
CA SER A 175 4.70 10.18 -39.41
C SER A 175 5.71 9.19 -38.83
N GLY A 176 5.81 9.10 -37.52
CA GLY A 176 6.65 8.14 -36.82
C GLY A 176 6.35 6.68 -37.11
N LEU A 177 5.17 6.35 -37.65
CA LEU A 177 4.85 5.01 -38.12
C LEU A 177 5.63 4.57 -39.36
N GLY A 178 6.26 5.49 -40.08
CA GLY A 178 6.96 5.21 -41.34
C GLY A 178 6.03 4.94 -42.51
N GLY A 179 6.60 4.73 -43.73
CA GLY A 179 5.87 4.54 -44.96
C GLY A 179 5.27 3.13 -45.15
N ALA A 180 4.87 2.83 -46.39
CA ALA A 180 4.13 1.62 -46.75
C ALA A 180 4.91 0.32 -46.45
N GLY A 181 6.23 0.30 -46.62
CA GLY A 181 7.04 -0.88 -46.27
C GLY A 181 7.03 -1.22 -44.78
N TRP A 182 7.07 -0.20 -43.94
CA TRP A 182 6.94 -0.34 -42.48
C TRP A 182 5.56 -0.86 -42.07
N ALA A 183 4.51 -0.34 -42.73
CA ALA A 183 3.13 -0.82 -42.48
C ALA A 183 2.95 -2.27 -42.90
N GLU A 184 3.52 -2.67 -44.04
CA GLU A 184 3.48 -4.05 -44.53
C GLU A 184 4.23 -5.01 -43.59
N GLN A 185 5.38 -4.61 -43.05
CA GLN A 185 6.08 -5.44 -42.08
C GLN A 185 5.29 -5.63 -40.78
N ARG A 186 4.63 -4.59 -40.27
CA ARG A 186 3.70 -4.77 -39.14
C ARG A 186 2.57 -5.75 -39.48
N ARG A 187 2.03 -5.71 -40.69
CA ARG A 187 1.00 -6.64 -41.16
C ARG A 187 1.52 -8.07 -41.25
N LEU A 188 2.73 -8.28 -41.76
CA LEU A 188 3.35 -9.61 -41.86
C LEU A 188 3.64 -10.19 -40.47
N HIS A 189 4.24 -9.40 -39.55
CA HIS A 189 4.47 -9.86 -38.18
C HIS A 189 3.14 -10.17 -37.47
N PHE A 190 2.11 -9.34 -37.63
CA PHE A 190 0.76 -9.62 -37.12
C PHE A 190 0.23 -10.96 -37.65
N GLY A 191 0.36 -11.22 -38.95
CA GLY A 191 -0.08 -12.45 -39.59
C GLY A 191 0.66 -13.67 -39.07
N GLU A 192 1.97 -13.59 -38.91
CA GLU A 192 2.79 -14.71 -38.40
C GLU A 192 2.51 -15.01 -36.93
N VAL A 193 2.40 -13.98 -36.06
CA VAL A 193 1.99 -14.21 -34.67
C VAL A 193 0.62 -14.88 -34.59
N ARG A 194 -0.35 -14.43 -35.43
CA ARG A 194 -1.67 -15.04 -35.48
C ARG A 194 -1.64 -16.49 -35.94
N ARG A 195 -0.83 -16.80 -36.96
CA ARG A 195 -0.65 -18.13 -37.48
C ARG A 195 -0.07 -19.10 -36.45
N VAL A 196 1.02 -18.67 -35.80
CA VAL A 196 1.79 -19.50 -34.88
C VAL A 196 1.08 -19.73 -33.55
N VAL A 197 0.52 -18.66 -32.95
CA VAL A 197 -0.16 -18.74 -31.65
C VAL A 197 -1.56 -19.34 -31.76
N GLY A 198 -2.24 -19.17 -32.91
CA GLY A 198 -3.55 -19.76 -33.16
C GLY A 198 -4.74 -18.92 -32.66
N GLY A 199 -4.57 -17.65 -32.29
CA GLY A 199 -5.64 -16.76 -31.81
C GLY A 199 -6.55 -16.16 -32.90
N GLY A 200 -6.98 -16.99 -33.89
CA GLY A 200 -7.74 -16.53 -35.07
C GLY A 200 -9.22 -16.23 -34.84
N VAL A 201 -9.80 -16.67 -33.73
CA VAL A 201 -11.22 -16.46 -33.42
C VAL A 201 -11.45 -14.99 -33.10
N VAL A 202 -12.52 -14.40 -33.67
CA VAL A 202 -12.95 -13.02 -33.36
C VAL A 202 -13.92 -13.05 -32.20
N PRO A 203 -13.61 -12.42 -31.06
CA PRO A 203 -14.52 -12.39 -29.94
C PRO A 203 -15.81 -11.63 -30.29
N PRO A 204 -17.00 -12.19 -30.03
CA PRO A 204 -18.26 -11.49 -30.22
C PRO A 204 -18.55 -10.47 -29.09
N GLY A 205 -17.89 -10.60 -27.94
CA GLY A 205 -18.00 -9.70 -26.80
C GLY A 205 -16.89 -8.65 -26.76
N GLY A 206 -16.81 -7.92 -25.62
CA GLY A 206 -15.82 -6.87 -25.38
C GLY A 206 -15.04 -7.12 -24.10
N LEU A 207 -14.25 -6.13 -23.67
CA LEU A 207 -13.55 -6.13 -22.41
C LEU A 207 -14.21 -5.14 -21.45
N SER A 208 -14.60 -5.60 -20.25
CA SER A 208 -14.86 -4.73 -19.11
C SER A 208 -13.56 -4.10 -18.59
N ALA A 209 -13.67 -3.12 -17.71
CA ALA A 209 -12.50 -2.49 -17.11
C ALA A 209 -11.68 -3.49 -16.28
N GLU A 210 -12.36 -4.34 -15.53
CA GLU A 210 -11.75 -5.36 -14.70
C GLU A 210 -11.05 -6.46 -15.52
N ALA A 211 -11.66 -6.96 -16.58
CA ALA A 211 -11.03 -7.92 -17.48
C ALA A 211 -9.81 -7.31 -18.19
N ALA A 212 -9.92 -6.06 -18.66
CA ALA A 212 -8.81 -5.34 -19.26
C ALA A 212 -7.62 -5.19 -18.32
N VAL A 213 -7.86 -4.84 -17.04
CA VAL A 213 -6.82 -4.74 -16.01
C VAL A 213 -6.09 -6.07 -15.81
N VAL A 214 -6.84 -7.18 -15.77
CA VAL A 214 -6.25 -8.52 -15.57
C VAL A 214 -5.42 -8.93 -16.79
N VAL A 215 -5.95 -8.80 -18.00
CA VAL A 215 -5.22 -9.12 -19.24
C VAL A 215 -3.98 -8.24 -19.38
N HIS A 216 -4.10 -6.93 -19.11
CA HIS A 216 -2.96 -6.01 -19.13
C HIS A 216 -1.85 -6.42 -18.15
N GLY A 217 -2.22 -6.79 -16.91
CA GLY A 217 -1.25 -7.24 -15.91
C GLY A 217 -0.47 -8.46 -16.35
N LEU A 218 -1.15 -9.44 -16.99
CA LEU A 218 -0.49 -10.62 -17.55
C LEU A 218 0.42 -10.28 -18.74
N VAL A 219 0.01 -9.34 -19.62
CA VAL A 219 0.86 -8.86 -20.74
C VAL A 219 2.14 -8.21 -20.20
N VAL A 220 2.04 -7.34 -19.20
CA VAL A 220 3.20 -6.69 -18.58
C VAL A 220 4.15 -7.73 -17.99
N PHE A 221 3.64 -8.73 -17.27
CA PHE A 221 4.50 -9.76 -16.68
C PHE A 221 5.09 -10.69 -17.75
N ALA A 222 4.35 -11.00 -18.81
CA ALA A 222 4.86 -11.79 -19.92
C ALA A 222 6.03 -11.08 -20.63
N ASP A 223 5.89 -9.80 -20.94
CA ASP A 223 6.99 -9.00 -21.50
C ASP A 223 8.19 -8.98 -20.57
N TRP A 224 7.99 -8.68 -19.27
CA TRP A 224 9.11 -8.60 -18.33
C TRP A 224 9.87 -9.91 -18.16
N LEU A 225 9.18 -11.04 -18.18
CA LEU A 225 9.80 -12.37 -18.11
C LEU A 225 10.52 -12.73 -19.42
N ALA A 226 9.86 -12.52 -20.56
CA ALA A 226 10.41 -12.80 -21.89
C ALA A 226 11.57 -11.86 -22.30
N SER A 227 11.80 -10.76 -21.53
CA SER A 227 12.85 -9.78 -21.77
C SER A 227 14.18 -10.09 -21.07
N GLY A 228 14.23 -11.11 -20.22
CA GLY A 228 15.42 -11.46 -19.45
C GLY A 228 16.54 -12.06 -20.33
N ALA A 229 17.80 -11.65 -20.13
CA ALA A 229 18.94 -12.20 -20.86
C ALA A 229 19.07 -13.72 -20.68
N GLY A 230 18.82 -14.25 -19.48
CA GLY A 230 18.82 -15.69 -19.20
C GLY A 230 17.78 -16.48 -20.01
N TRP A 231 16.68 -15.82 -20.41
CA TRP A 231 15.67 -16.39 -21.30
C TRP A 231 16.06 -16.27 -22.77
N ILE A 232 16.53 -15.10 -23.19
CA ILE A 232 16.80 -14.75 -24.59
C ILE A 232 18.05 -15.46 -25.12
N VAL A 233 19.19 -15.36 -24.39
CA VAL A 233 20.50 -15.84 -24.90
C VAL A 233 20.46 -17.30 -25.37
N PRO A 234 19.88 -18.27 -24.66
CA PRO A 234 19.78 -19.66 -25.16
C PRO A 234 18.89 -19.84 -26.40
N ARG A 235 18.09 -18.82 -26.74
CA ARG A 235 17.12 -18.83 -27.86
C ARG A 235 17.50 -17.90 -29.00
N MET A 236 18.69 -17.31 -28.95
CA MET A 236 19.18 -16.46 -30.03
C MET A 236 19.27 -17.26 -31.33
N PRO A 237 18.63 -16.78 -32.41
CA PRO A 237 18.73 -17.44 -33.71
C PRO A 237 20.18 -17.55 -34.19
N GLY A 238 20.52 -18.65 -34.80
CA GLY A 238 21.85 -18.86 -35.38
C GLY A 238 22.08 -18.07 -36.67
N VAL A 239 23.36 -18.08 -37.13
CA VAL A 239 23.72 -17.42 -38.39
C VAL A 239 22.93 -18.05 -39.55
N GLY A 240 22.33 -17.21 -40.40
CA GLY A 240 21.54 -17.63 -41.56
C GLY A 240 20.07 -17.90 -41.26
N TRP A 241 19.60 -17.65 -40.05
CA TRP A 241 18.19 -17.71 -39.71
C TRP A 241 17.36 -16.70 -40.51
N SER A 242 16.33 -17.16 -41.18
CA SER A 242 15.56 -16.37 -42.14
C SER A 242 14.17 -15.96 -41.64
N GLY A 243 13.70 -16.55 -40.54
CA GLY A 243 12.31 -16.39 -40.06
C GLY A 243 11.30 -17.10 -40.93
N SER A 244 11.71 -18.20 -41.60
CA SER A 244 10.79 -19.07 -42.34
C SER A 244 9.72 -19.66 -41.42
N ALA A 245 8.58 -20.05 -41.95
CA ALA A 245 7.48 -20.64 -41.17
C ALA A 245 7.95 -21.82 -40.29
N ALA A 246 8.80 -22.70 -40.83
CA ALA A 246 9.34 -23.84 -40.08
C ALA A 246 10.26 -23.40 -38.92
N GLU A 247 11.08 -22.36 -39.13
CA GLU A 247 11.95 -21.81 -38.09
C GLU A 247 11.15 -21.08 -36.98
N LEU A 248 10.09 -20.38 -37.34
CA LEU A 248 9.17 -19.74 -36.39
C LEU A 248 8.40 -20.81 -35.57
N ASP A 249 7.93 -21.90 -36.22
CA ASP A 249 7.25 -23.00 -35.53
C ASP A 249 8.20 -23.73 -34.57
N ALA A 250 9.46 -23.89 -34.93
CA ALA A 250 10.50 -24.48 -34.06
C ALA A 250 10.81 -23.56 -32.88
N HIS A 251 10.96 -22.24 -33.10
CA HIS A 251 11.15 -21.26 -32.06
C HIS A 251 9.98 -21.26 -31.07
N TRP A 252 8.75 -21.23 -31.58
CA TRP A 252 7.53 -21.31 -30.77
C TRP A 252 7.47 -22.58 -29.90
N ALA A 253 7.77 -23.74 -30.47
CA ALA A 253 7.81 -24.97 -29.72
C ALA A 253 8.83 -24.94 -28.58
N ALA A 254 10.02 -24.37 -28.83
CA ALA A 254 11.05 -24.17 -27.81
C ALA A 254 10.64 -23.13 -26.72
N ALA A 255 9.96 -22.07 -27.12
CA ALA A 255 9.41 -21.07 -26.17
C ALA A 255 8.34 -21.70 -25.28
N CYS A 256 7.37 -22.41 -25.86
CA CYS A 256 6.33 -23.11 -25.10
C CYS A 256 6.89 -24.18 -24.14
N ALA A 257 7.92 -24.92 -24.55
CA ALA A 257 8.58 -25.89 -23.67
C ALA A 257 9.32 -25.26 -22.50
N GLY A 258 9.91 -24.08 -22.70
CA GLY A 258 10.68 -23.38 -21.67
C GLY A 258 9.85 -22.49 -20.73
N ALA A 259 8.74 -21.92 -21.20
CA ALA A 259 7.95 -20.93 -20.45
C ALA A 259 7.47 -21.41 -19.07
N PRO A 260 7.05 -22.67 -18.85
CA PRO A 260 6.68 -23.14 -17.52
C PRO A 260 7.83 -23.08 -16.50
N GLY A 261 9.05 -23.38 -16.94
CA GLY A 261 10.26 -23.26 -16.12
C GLY A 261 10.54 -21.82 -15.72
N LEU A 262 10.38 -20.88 -16.67
CA LEU A 262 10.57 -19.45 -16.44
C LEU A 262 9.55 -18.89 -15.43
N VAL A 263 8.26 -19.21 -15.61
CA VAL A 263 7.18 -18.72 -14.73
C VAL A 263 7.32 -19.29 -13.31
N ARG A 264 7.63 -20.58 -13.17
CA ARG A 264 7.92 -21.19 -11.87
C ARG A 264 9.16 -20.61 -11.21
N GLY A 265 10.23 -20.35 -11.97
CA GLY A 265 11.43 -19.68 -11.46
C GLY A 265 11.16 -18.26 -10.97
N ALA A 266 10.18 -17.55 -11.56
CA ALA A 266 9.74 -16.24 -11.10
C ALA A 266 8.82 -16.28 -9.87
N ARG A 267 8.39 -17.46 -9.43
CA ARG A 267 7.53 -17.66 -8.25
C ARG A 267 6.19 -16.90 -8.30
N LEU A 268 5.55 -16.90 -9.48
CA LEU A 268 4.27 -16.25 -9.72
C LEU A 268 3.06 -17.18 -9.58
N GLY A 269 3.27 -18.45 -9.25
CA GLY A 269 2.22 -19.44 -9.08
C GLY A 269 1.21 -19.11 -7.98
N ARG A 270 0.19 -19.94 -7.84
CA ARG A 270 -0.90 -19.79 -6.86
C ARG A 270 -0.60 -20.52 -5.56
N VAL A 271 -1.13 -20.00 -4.44
CA VAL A 271 -1.27 -20.80 -3.22
C VAL A 271 -2.49 -21.70 -3.31
N GLY A 272 -2.44 -22.83 -2.62
CA GLY A 272 -3.60 -23.67 -2.33
C GLY A 272 -4.09 -23.40 -0.92
N PHE A 273 -5.36 -23.04 -0.77
CA PHE A 273 -6.02 -22.94 0.52
C PHE A 273 -6.48 -24.31 1.00
N PRO A 274 -6.29 -24.67 2.29
CA PRO A 274 -6.56 -26.01 2.80
C PRO A 274 -8.05 -26.34 2.79
N GLU A 275 -8.37 -27.64 2.58
CA GLU A 275 -9.72 -28.17 2.54
C GLU A 275 -9.99 -29.14 3.70
N GLY A 276 -11.27 -29.37 4.00
CA GLY A 276 -11.73 -30.33 5.00
C GLY A 276 -11.08 -30.14 6.36
N GLU A 277 -10.55 -31.23 6.94
CA GLU A 277 -9.89 -31.20 8.27
C GLU A 277 -8.69 -30.26 8.33
N ALA A 278 -7.94 -30.08 7.22
CA ALA A 278 -6.78 -29.20 7.20
C ALA A 278 -7.17 -27.71 7.28
N GLY A 279 -8.41 -27.37 6.89
CA GLY A 279 -8.96 -26.02 6.97
C GLY A 279 -9.58 -25.66 8.33
N ARG A 280 -9.62 -26.57 9.30
CA ARG A 280 -10.13 -26.30 10.65
C ARG A 280 -9.19 -25.37 11.42
N PHE A 281 -9.75 -24.53 12.30
CA PHE A 281 -9.01 -23.50 13.03
C PHE A 281 -7.80 -24.08 13.80
N GLU A 282 -7.96 -25.24 14.46
CA GLU A 282 -6.91 -25.89 15.25
C GLU A 282 -5.76 -26.44 14.40
N ARG A 283 -5.97 -26.57 13.07
CA ARG A 283 -4.91 -26.92 12.10
C ARG A 283 -4.21 -25.68 11.57
N LEU A 284 -4.94 -24.59 11.45
CA LEU A 284 -4.41 -23.30 10.99
C LEU A 284 -3.54 -22.64 12.07
N PHE A 285 -3.92 -22.79 13.36
CA PHE A 285 -3.28 -22.10 14.48
C PHE A 285 -2.87 -23.06 15.60
N PRO A 286 -1.84 -22.75 16.41
CA PRO A 286 -1.33 -23.62 17.48
C PRO A 286 -2.11 -23.48 18.80
N PHE A 287 -3.32 -22.91 18.79
CA PHE A 287 -4.13 -22.64 19.98
C PHE A 287 -5.63 -22.81 19.64
N ALA A 288 -6.46 -22.98 20.68
CA ALA A 288 -7.90 -23.09 20.53
C ALA A 288 -8.52 -21.75 20.14
N PRO A 289 -9.57 -21.75 19.29
CA PRO A 289 -10.27 -20.53 18.89
C PRO A 289 -11.02 -19.90 20.08
N ASN A 290 -11.12 -18.58 20.08
CA ASN A 290 -12.10 -17.87 20.89
C ASN A 290 -13.46 -17.83 20.16
N ALA A 291 -14.51 -17.26 20.81
CA ALA A 291 -15.86 -17.25 20.24
C ALA A 291 -15.93 -16.60 18.85
N LEU A 292 -15.25 -15.47 18.62
CA LEU A 292 -15.19 -14.81 17.32
C LEU A 292 -14.52 -15.69 16.25
N GLN A 293 -13.38 -16.24 16.56
CA GLN A 293 -12.60 -17.09 15.67
C GLN A 293 -13.34 -18.37 15.31
N GLN A 294 -14.00 -18.97 16.31
CA GLN A 294 -14.81 -20.17 16.14
C GLN A 294 -16.03 -19.89 15.25
N ASP A 295 -16.82 -18.86 15.57
CA ASP A 295 -18.04 -18.53 14.81
C ASP A 295 -17.71 -18.21 13.33
N VAL A 296 -16.65 -17.43 13.06
CA VAL A 296 -16.19 -17.16 11.69
C VAL A 296 -15.75 -18.45 11.00
N ALA A 297 -14.93 -19.29 11.65
CA ALA A 297 -14.39 -20.50 11.02
C ALA A 297 -15.47 -21.56 10.73
N GLU A 298 -16.49 -21.67 11.58
CA GLU A 298 -17.55 -22.68 11.45
C GLU A 298 -18.69 -22.21 10.52
N VAL A 299 -19.09 -20.94 10.61
CA VAL A 299 -20.31 -20.45 9.96
C VAL A 299 -20.03 -19.89 8.56
N LEU A 300 -18.94 -19.12 8.38
CA LEU A 300 -18.64 -18.45 7.13
C LEU A 300 -18.61 -19.39 5.92
N PRO A 301 -18.00 -20.60 5.99
CA PRO A 301 -17.99 -21.51 4.85
C PRO A 301 -19.37 -21.87 4.30
N SER A 302 -20.37 -21.98 5.18
CA SER A 302 -21.76 -22.28 4.76
C SER A 302 -22.46 -21.07 4.12
N LEU A 303 -22.07 -19.85 4.50
CA LEU A 303 -22.62 -18.62 3.92
C LEU A 303 -22.04 -18.31 2.54
N VAL A 304 -20.76 -18.57 2.35
CA VAL A 304 -20.07 -18.33 1.07
C VAL A 304 -20.53 -19.31 -0.01
N GLY A 305 -20.78 -20.57 0.36
CA GLY A 305 -21.12 -21.64 -0.59
C GLY A 305 -19.93 -22.08 -1.46
N GLU A 306 -20.18 -23.00 -2.40
CA GLU A 306 -19.20 -23.46 -3.38
C GLU A 306 -19.03 -22.41 -4.49
N GLN A 307 -17.80 -22.11 -4.85
CA GLN A 307 -17.43 -21.11 -5.86
C GLN A 307 -17.90 -19.66 -5.53
N GLY A 308 -18.28 -19.40 -4.28
CA GLY A 308 -18.70 -18.09 -3.83
C GLY A 308 -17.55 -17.15 -3.51
N SER A 309 -17.84 -15.86 -3.43
CA SER A 309 -16.95 -14.80 -2.99
C SER A 309 -17.74 -13.72 -2.28
N GLY A 310 -17.07 -12.81 -1.59
CA GLY A 310 -17.75 -11.71 -0.92
C GLY A 310 -16.87 -10.90 0.00
N LEU A 311 -17.52 -10.00 0.77
CA LEU A 311 -16.88 -9.18 1.76
C LEU A 311 -17.29 -9.63 3.16
N VAL A 312 -16.32 -9.86 4.05
CA VAL A 312 -16.51 -10.06 5.48
C VAL A 312 -16.12 -8.79 6.22
N LEU A 313 -16.99 -8.24 7.05
CA LEU A 313 -16.67 -7.13 7.96
C LEU A 313 -16.65 -7.68 9.39
N VAL A 314 -15.51 -7.52 10.08
CA VAL A 314 -15.31 -7.95 11.47
C VAL A 314 -15.07 -6.72 12.35
N THR A 315 -15.86 -6.57 13.38
CA THR A 315 -15.74 -5.52 14.40
C THR A 315 -15.58 -6.14 15.79
N ALA A 316 -14.43 -5.90 16.43
CA ALA A 316 -14.15 -6.48 17.75
C ALA A 316 -13.04 -5.69 18.48
N PRO A 317 -12.98 -5.78 19.83
CA PRO A 317 -11.96 -5.12 20.64
C PRO A 317 -10.54 -5.43 20.20
N THR A 318 -9.62 -4.52 20.50
CA THR A 318 -8.19 -4.77 20.30
C THR A 318 -7.75 -5.92 21.20
N GLY A 319 -7.16 -6.96 20.59
CA GLY A 319 -6.70 -8.17 21.31
C GLY A 319 -7.68 -9.33 21.30
N ASP A 320 -8.87 -9.21 20.74
CA ASP A 320 -9.84 -10.29 20.58
C ASP A 320 -9.55 -11.23 19.40
N GLY A 321 -8.31 -11.23 18.89
CA GLY A 321 -7.88 -12.19 17.88
C GLY A 321 -8.47 -11.94 16.48
N LYS A 322 -8.78 -10.69 16.13
CA LYS A 322 -9.28 -10.30 14.79
C LYS A 322 -8.42 -10.81 13.65
N THR A 323 -7.10 -10.80 13.82
CA THR A 323 -6.17 -11.21 12.76
C THR A 323 -6.34 -12.69 12.43
N GLU A 324 -6.44 -13.55 13.44
CA GLU A 324 -6.64 -14.98 13.23
C GLU A 324 -8.03 -15.28 12.67
N ALA A 325 -9.06 -14.56 13.13
CA ALA A 325 -10.40 -14.64 12.53
C ALA A 325 -10.36 -14.24 11.03
N ALA A 326 -9.62 -13.18 10.69
CA ALA A 326 -9.44 -12.76 9.30
C ALA A 326 -8.69 -13.79 8.46
N LEU A 327 -7.66 -14.43 8.99
CA LEU A 327 -6.93 -15.48 8.29
C LEU A 327 -7.78 -16.74 8.12
N ALA A 328 -8.62 -17.10 9.11
CA ALA A 328 -9.61 -18.17 8.98
C ALA A 328 -10.67 -17.83 7.90
N ALA A 329 -11.19 -16.60 7.91
CA ALA A 329 -12.08 -16.10 6.86
C ALA A 329 -11.40 -16.13 5.48
N ALA A 330 -10.12 -15.75 5.41
CA ALA A 330 -9.35 -15.79 4.17
C ALA A 330 -9.19 -17.21 3.62
N VAL A 331 -9.06 -18.23 4.49
CA VAL A 331 -9.05 -19.63 4.06
C VAL A 331 -10.41 -20.03 3.47
N ALA A 332 -11.51 -19.70 4.14
CA ALA A 332 -12.85 -20.02 3.67
C ALA A 332 -13.16 -19.36 2.32
N LEU A 333 -12.91 -18.06 2.23
CA LEU A 333 -13.14 -17.27 1.01
C LEU A 333 -12.18 -17.68 -0.11
N GLY A 334 -10.90 -17.87 0.19
CA GLY A 334 -9.87 -18.23 -0.79
C GLY A 334 -10.12 -19.61 -1.41
N ARG A 335 -10.58 -20.56 -0.60
CA ARG A 335 -10.98 -21.88 -1.07
C ARG A 335 -12.21 -21.79 -2.00
N ALA A 336 -13.27 -21.11 -1.57
CA ALA A 336 -14.52 -21.02 -2.31
C ALA A 336 -14.33 -20.28 -3.65
N SER A 337 -13.64 -19.15 -3.65
CA SER A 337 -13.38 -18.35 -4.85
C SER A 337 -12.27 -18.90 -5.75
N GLY A 338 -11.44 -19.81 -5.24
CA GLY A 338 -10.23 -20.27 -5.91
C GLY A 338 -9.15 -19.19 -6.03
N ALA A 339 -9.15 -18.20 -5.14
CA ALA A 339 -8.21 -17.08 -5.18
C ALA A 339 -6.75 -17.56 -5.25
N ARG A 340 -5.92 -16.83 -6.01
CA ARG A 340 -4.52 -17.19 -6.22
C ARG A 340 -3.59 -16.90 -5.03
N GLY A 341 -4.07 -16.14 -4.04
CA GLY A 341 -3.24 -15.73 -2.92
C GLY A 341 -3.94 -14.85 -1.91
N LEU A 342 -3.12 -14.21 -1.08
CA LEU A 342 -3.55 -13.35 0.03
C LEU A 342 -2.74 -12.04 0.03
N PHE A 343 -3.42 -10.91 0.24
CA PHE A 343 -2.79 -9.63 0.51
C PHE A 343 -3.30 -9.04 1.82
N PHE A 344 -2.39 -8.74 2.74
CA PHE A 344 -2.72 -8.10 4.02
C PHE A 344 -2.33 -6.61 3.96
N ALA A 345 -3.32 -5.72 3.95
CA ALA A 345 -3.18 -4.27 3.87
C ALA A 345 -3.26 -3.64 5.27
N LEU A 346 -2.26 -2.86 5.64
CA LEU A 346 -2.09 -2.29 6.97
C LEU A 346 -1.93 -0.77 6.92
N PRO A 347 -2.26 -0.04 8.00
CA PRO A 347 -2.23 1.42 7.99
C PRO A 347 -0.81 2.01 7.99
N THR A 348 0.18 1.28 8.53
CA THR A 348 1.55 1.78 8.68
C THR A 348 2.61 0.77 8.25
N MET A 349 3.84 1.24 7.99
CA MET A 349 4.97 0.37 7.67
C MET A 349 5.33 -0.55 8.84
N ALA A 350 5.31 -0.05 10.07
CA ALA A 350 5.64 -0.86 11.25
C ALA A 350 4.64 -2.01 11.46
N THR A 351 3.33 -1.76 11.22
CA THR A 351 2.32 -2.84 11.25
C THR A 351 2.55 -3.85 10.13
N ALA A 352 2.98 -3.39 8.94
CA ALA A 352 3.27 -4.27 7.83
C ALA A 352 4.49 -5.17 8.09
N ASP A 353 5.55 -4.62 8.69
CA ASP A 353 6.73 -5.38 9.12
C ASP A 353 6.36 -6.48 10.14
N ALA A 354 5.59 -6.12 11.18
CA ALA A 354 5.14 -7.06 12.20
C ALA A 354 4.20 -8.15 11.63
N MET A 355 3.29 -7.77 10.73
CA MET A 355 2.34 -8.70 10.11
C MET A 355 3.02 -9.65 9.13
N PHE A 356 4.10 -9.22 8.47
CA PHE A 356 4.86 -10.07 7.54
C PHE A 356 5.30 -11.38 8.20
N GLY A 357 5.87 -11.33 9.41
CA GLY A 357 6.26 -12.53 10.15
C GLY A 357 5.08 -13.44 10.47
N ARG A 358 3.94 -12.87 10.88
CA ARG A 358 2.71 -13.63 11.19
C ARG A 358 2.12 -14.29 9.95
N VAL A 359 2.08 -13.59 8.82
CA VAL A 359 1.63 -14.16 7.54
C VAL A 359 2.58 -15.23 7.05
N ALA A 360 3.90 -15.07 7.24
CA ALA A 360 4.90 -16.08 6.90
C ALA A 360 4.71 -17.37 7.70
N GLU A 361 4.51 -17.26 9.02
CA GLU A 361 4.24 -18.41 9.90
C GLU A 361 2.94 -19.12 9.52
N PHE A 362 1.87 -18.34 9.30
CA PHE A 362 0.58 -18.87 8.87
C PHE A 362 0.70 -19.59 7.50
N ALA A 363 1.34 -18.96 6.52
CA ALA A 363 1.52 -19.55 5.20
C ALA A 363 2.36 -20.86 5.25
N GLY A 364 3.40 -20.87 6.08
CA GLY A 364 4.22 -22.06 6.29
C GLY A 364 3.45 -23.24 6.86
N ARG A 365 2.48 -22.98 7.71
CA ARG A 365 1.64 -23.98 8.39
C ARG A 365 0.43 -24.41 7.59
N ALA A 366 -0.28 -23.45 7.00
CA ALA A 366 -1.63 -23.63 6.48
C ALA A 366 -1.70 -23.74 4.96
N LEU A 367 -0.84 -23.02 4.20
CA LEU A 367 -0.96 -22.91 2.76
C LEU A 367 -0.04 -23.90 2.04
N VAL A 368 -0.45 -24.35 0.84
CA VAL A 368 0.33 -25.20 -0.05
C VAL A 368 0.61 -24.51 -1.38
N GLY A 369 1.48 -25.08 -2.22
CA GLY A 369 1.83 -24.50 -3.52
C GLY A 369 2.83 -23.36 -3.43
N GLU A 370 2.67 -22.33 -4.25
CA GLU A 370 3.57 -21.17 -4.26
C GLU A 370 3.33 -20.25 -3.05
N ARG A 371 4.34 -20.10 -2.22
CA ARG A 371 4.26 -19.32 -0.97
C ARG A 371 5.21 -18.12 -0.95
N ALA A 372 5.56 -17.60 -2.13
CA ALA A 372 6.36 -16.39 -2.21
C ALA A 372 5.63 -15.24 -1.50
N LEU A 373 6.20 -14.73 -0.43
CA LEU A 373 5.65 -13.62 0.37
C LEU A 373 6.51 -12.38 0.18
N MET A 374 5.88 -11.26 -0.16
CA MET A 374 6.53 -9.96 -0.32
C MET A 374 6.05 -8.94 0.69
N LEU A 375 6.99 -8.21 1.27
CA LEU A 375 6.74 -7.01 2.06
C LEU A 375 6.66 -5.79 1.13
N LEU A 376 5.52 -5.09 1.14
CA LEU A 376 5.20 -4.05 0.17
C LEU A 376 4.89 -2.70 0.84
N HIS A 377 5.91 -1.89 1.06
CA HIS A 377 5.81 -0.48 1.46
C HIS A 377 7.07 0.29 1.05
N SER A 378 7.05 1.59 1.12
CA SER A 378 8.16 2.45 0.66
C SER A 378 9.51 2.19 1.36
N GLY A 379 9.47 1.63 2.56
CA GLY A 379 10.65 1.26 3.36
C GLY A 379 10.97 -0.24 3.39
N ALA A 380 10.25 -1.10 2.66
CA ALA A 380 10.39 -2.56 2.74
C ALA A 380 11.85 -3.06 2.54
N TRP A 381 12.58 -2.44 1.63
CA TRP A 381 13.99 -2.76 1.36
C TRP A 381 14.95 -2.39 2.52
N LEU A 382 14.47 -1.61 3.51
CA LEU A 382 15.21 -1.26 4.73
C LEU A 382 14.96 -2.27 5.86
N SER A 383 13.87 -3.02 5.78
CA SER A 383 13.44 -3.94 6.81
C SER A 383 14.43 -5.10 6.96
N SER A 384 14.79 -5.42 8.20
CA SER A 384 15.60 -6.60 8.52
C SER A 384 14.83 -7.90 8.28
N VAL A 385 13.51 -7.83 8.26
CA VAL A 385 12.61 -8.98 8.00
C VAL A 385 12.77 -9.53 6.59
N MET A 386 13.17 -8.69 5.63
CA MET A 386 13.44 -9.09 4.24
C MET A 386 14.88 -9.59 4.02
N ASP A 387 15.72 -9.59 5.05
CA ASP A 387 17.11 -10.03 4.98
C ASP A 387 17.30 -11.30 5.84
N PRO A 388 16.95 -12.50 5.34
CA PRO A 388 17.11 -13.73 6.09
C PRO A 388 18.61 -14.03 6.19
N ALA A 389 19.13 -13.87 7.39
CA ALA A 389 20.51 -14.20 7.82
C ALA A 389 21.60 -13.42 7.07
N GLY A 390 22.15 -12.37 7.69
CA GLY A 390 23.50 -11.83 7.61
C GLY A 390 24.45 -12.29 6.50
N VAL A 391 23.99 -12.48 5.29
CA VAL A 391 24.85 -12.76 4.15
C VAL A 391 25.46 -11.44 3.67
N VAL A 392 26.52 -11.07 4.34
CA VAL A 392 27.54 -10.17 3.84
C VAL A 392 28.17 -10.85 2.62
N GLY A 393 27.64 -10.63 1.44
CA GLY A 393 28.21 -11.21 0.23
C GLY A 393 27.19 -11.25 -0.92
N GLY A 394 26.84 -10.10 -1.50
CA GLY A 394 25.96 -10.05 -2.65
C GLY A 394 25.18 -8.74 -2.81
N VAL A 395 25.54 -7.71 -2.04
CA VAL A 395 24.75 -6.45 -1.95
C VAL A 395 25.03 -5.48 -3.11
N ASP A 396 25.91 -5.79 -4.05
CA ASP A 396 26.25 -4.89 -5.17
C ASP A 396 25.17 -4.82 -6.28
N ARG A 397 24.04 -5.49 -6.13
CA ARG A 397 23.00 -5.57 -7.19
C ARG A 397 21.71 -4.80 -6.94
N TRP A 398 21.59 -4.06 -5.84
CA TRP A 398 20.47 -3.15 -5.63
C TRP A 398 20.73 -1.81 -6.30
N ARG A 399 20.47 -1.70 -7.59
CA ARG A 399 20.30 -0.39 -8.23
C ARG A 399 18.98 0.23 -7.78
N ILE A 400 19.03 0.85 -6.60
CA ILE A 400 17.88 1.59 -6.06
C ILE A 400 17.80 2.90 -6.84
N GLY A 401 16.71 3.11 -7.53
CA GLY A 401 16.37 4.43 -8.08
C GLY A 401 16.88 4.75 -9.46
N GLU A 402 17.32 3.80 -10.23
CA GLU A 402 17.09 3.95 -11.65
C GLU A 402 15.58 3.75 -11.83
N ALA A 403 14.88 4.82 -12.25
CA ALA A 403 13.73 4.61 -13.10
C ALA A 403 14.18 3.49 -14.03
N VAL A 404 13.51 2.32 -13.97
CA VAL A 404 13.84 1.21 -14.86
C VAL A 404 14.11 1.89 -16.19
N PRO A 405 15.31 1.82 -16.77
CA PRO A 405 15.49 2.20 -18.16
C PRO A 405 14.37 1.44 -18.83
N ASP A 406 13.62 2.06 -19.68
CA ASP A 406 12.42 1.47 -20.30
C ASP A 406 12.71 0.16 -21.03
N GLU A 407 13.93 -0.34 -20.97
CA GLU A 407 14.43 -1.50 -21.69
C GLU A 407 15.44 -2.27 -20.81
N GLY A 408 15.07 -3.50 -20.42
CA GLY A 408 15.99 -4.55 -20.01
C GLY A 408 16.68 -4.42 -18.65
N ALA A 409 15.96 -4.62 -17.57
CA ALA A 409 16.62 -4.98 -16.31
C ALA A 409 17.17 -6.41 -16.42
N GLU A 410 18.50 -6.54 -16.36
CA GLU A 410 19.18 -7.83 -16.34
C GLU A 410 18.60 -8.73 -15.24
N VAL A 411 18.18 -9.92 -15.65
CA VAL A 411 17.93 -11.04 -14.73
C VAL A 411 19.29 -11.54 -14.27
N ALA A 412 19.61 -11.34 -12.99
CA ALA A 412 20.76 -11.97 -12.38
C ALA A 412 20.57 -13.50 -12.42
N GLU A 413 21.61 -14.21 -12.85
CA GLU A 413 21.65 -15.67 -12.87
C GLU A 413 21.19 -16.24 -11.53
N ALA A 414 20.11 -17.04 -11.56
CA ALA A 414 19.69 -17.86 -10.45
C ALA A 414 20.72 -19.00 -10.28
N GLY A 415 21.57 -18.91 -9.26
CA GLY A 415 22.41 -20.03 -8.85
C GLY A 415 21.50 -21.17 -8.41
N VAL A 416 21.71 -22.33 -9.00
CA VAL A 416 21.06 -23.59 -8.65
C VAL A 416 21.52 -23.99 -7.25
N PHE A 417 20.68 -23.88 -6.25
CA PHE A 417 20.87 -24.51 -4.94
C PHE A 417 20.03 -25.77 -4.81
N SER A 418 20.75 -26.87 -4.66
CA SER A 418 20.19 -28.21 -4.41
C SER A 418 19.97 -28.41 -2.90
N GLY A 419 18.74 -28.81 -2.54
CA GLY A 419 18.44 -29.71 -1.41
C GLY A 419 18.67 -29.20 0.01
N GLY A 420 17.61 -28.80 0.71
CA GLY A 420 17.56 -28.62 2.15
C GLY A 420 16.14 -28.36 2.63
N SER A 421 15.70 -28.95 3.72
CA SER A 421 14.36 -28.92 4.28
C SER A 421 13.81 -27.50 4.45
N VAL A 422 12.64 -27.25 3.85
CA VAL A 422 12.04 -25.92 3.69
C VAL A 422 11.28 -25.55 4.95
N THR A 423 11.79 -24.58 5.70
CA THR A 423 11.04 -23.81 6.70
C THR A 423 11.12 -22.29 6.45
N ALA A 424 11.54 -21.86 5.27
CA ALA A 424 11.62 -20.46 4.90
C ALA A 424 10.66 -20.11 3.77
N VAL A 425 9.87 -19.06 3.95
CA VAL A 425 9.10 -18.40 2.89
C VAL A 425 10.08 -17.60 2.05
N GLU A 426 10.61 -18.22 1.00
CA GLU A 426 11.62 -17.61 0.14
C GLU A 426 10.95 -16.82 -0.98
N ALA A 427 11.10 -15.49 -0.97
CA ALA A 427 10.88 -14.67 -2.15
C ALA A 427 12.16 -14.68 -3.00
N ASP A 428 12.09 -15.23 -4.20
CA ASP A 428 13.24 -15.39 -5.09
C ASP A 428 13.64 -14.11 -5.83
N GLY A 429 14.83 -14.12 -6.43
CA GLY A 429 15.50 -12.97 -7.01
C GLY A 429 14.69 -12.13 -8.00
N TRP A 430 13.79 -12.74 -8.80
CA TRP A 430 12.97 -12.00 -9.77
C TRP A 430 11.94 -11.07 -9.09
N LEU A 431 11.18 -11.55 -8.11
CA LEU A 431 10.22 -10.74 -7.36
C LEU A 431 10.90 -9.59 -6.59
N ARG A 432 12.10 -9.83 -6.06
CA ARG A 432 12.87 -8.83 -5.31
C ARG A 432 13.57 -7.80 -6.20
N SER A 433 13.79 -8.10 -7.48
CA SER A 433 14.56 -7.22 -8.37
C SER A 433 13.87 -5.90 -8.74
N GLY A 434 12.63 -5.68 -8.26
CA GLY A 434 11.93 -4.41 -8.41
C GLY A 434 10.64 -4.36 -7.60
N ALA A 435 10.34 -3.22 -6.98
CA ALA A 435 9.15 -3.04 -6.15
C ALA A 435 7.84 -3.38 -6.88
N ARG A 436 7.77 -3.17 -8.19
CA ARG A 436 6.59 -3.49 -9.01
C ARG A 436 6.43 -4.99 -9.27
N ARG A 437 7.54 -5.72 -9.41
CA ARG A 437 7.52 -7.19 -9.58
C ARG A 437 7.01 -7.89 -8.34
N GLY A 438 7.35 -7.38 -7.16
CA GLY A 438 6.83 -7.88 -5.88
C GLY A 438 5.30 -7.88 -5.75
N LEU A 439 4.60 -7.01 -6.50
CA LEU A 439 3.14 -7.03 -6.58
C LEU A 439 2.60 -8.34 -7.18
N GLY A 440 3.40 -9.04 -7.97
CA GLY A 440 3.06 -10.34 -8.58
C GLY A 440 3.05 -11.51 -7.60
N ALA A 441 3.73 -11.42 -6.45
CA ALA A 441 3.79 -12.51 -5.48
C ALA A 441 2.40 -13.01 -5.05
N ALA A 442 2.27 -14.30 -4.81
CA ALA A 442 1.00 -14.87 -4.34
C ALA A 442 0.60 -14.32 -2.97
N LEU A 443 1.56 -14.12 -2.08
CA LEU A 443 1.35 -13.57 -0.74
C LEU A 443 1.97 -12.19 -0.62
N GLY A 444 1.27 -11.29 0.07
CA GLY A 444 1.78 -9.96 0.35
C GLY A 444 1.33 -9.43 1.72
N ALA A 445 2.23 -8.73 2.40
CA ALA A 445 1.90 -7.87 3.51
C ALA A 445 2.43 -6.47 3.19
N GLY A 446 1.61 -5.42 3.37
CA GLY A 446 2.05 -4.10 2.98
C GLY A 446 1.16 -2.99 3.50
N THR A 447 1.57 -1.74 3.26
CA THR A 447 0.69 -0.62 3.61
C THR A 447 -0.46 -0.50 2.64
N VAL A 448 -1.62 -0.08 3.14
CA VAL A 448 -2.82 0.16 2.33
C VAL A 448 -2.55 1.13 1.17
N ASP A 449 -1.61 2.05 1.32
CA ASP A 449 -1.18 2.97 0.27
C ASP A 449 -0.75 2.25 -1.02
N GLN A 450 -0.15 1.05 -0.89
CA GLN A 450 0.32 0.29 -2.05
C GLN A 450 -0.82 -0.17 -2.95
N VAL A 451 -1.96 -0.47 -2.38
CA VAL A 451 -3.15 -0.92 -3.12
C VAL A 451 -4.06 0.25 -3.50
N LEU A 452 -4.21 1.26 -2.64
CA LEU A 452 -4.97 2.48 -2.95
C LEU A 452 -4.35 3.28 -4.10
N ALA A 453 -3.03 3.22 -4.28
CA ALA A 453 -2.38 3.79 -5.46
C ALA A 453 -2.83 3.15 -6.80
N GLY A 454 -3.59 2.06 -6.76
CA GLY A 454 -4.21 1.46 -7.95
C GLY A 454 -5.37 2.29 -8.51
N VAL A 455 -6.09 3.03 -7.67
CA VAL A 455 -7.21 3.88 -8.10
C VAL A 455 -6.79 5.33 -8.34
N VAL A 456 -5.58 5.71 -7.97
CA VAL A 456 -4.99 7.01 -8.31
C VAL A 456 -4.38 6.91 -9.70
N PRO A 457 -4.82 7.69 -10.68
CA PRO A 457 -4.30 7.63 -12.05
C PRO A 457 -2.79 7.88 -12.09
N GLY A 458 -2.05 6.93 -12.59
CA GLY A 458 -0.60 7.03 -12.65
C GLY A 458 0.05 5.87 -13.36
N ARG A 459 1.35 5.97 -13.59
CA ARG A 459 2.08 4.91 -14.28
C ARG A 459 1.99 3.59 -13.49
N TYR A 460 1.49 2.54 -14.13
CA TYR A 460 1.26 1.19 -13.56
C TYR A 460 0.17 1.11 -12.47
N SER A 461 -0.77 2.03 -12.41
CA SER A 461 -1.94 1.91 -11.50
C SER A 461 -2.75 0.65 -11.80
N SER A 462 -2.97 0.33 -13.08
CA SER A 462 -3.59 -0.92 -13.53
C SER A 462 -2.87 -2.18 -13.02
N LEU A 463 -1.53 -2.18 -12.95
CA LEU A 463 -0.77 -3.30 -12.39
C LEU A 463 -0.99 -3.47 -10.88
N ARG A 464 -1.22 -2.38 -10.15
CA ARG A 464 -1.58 -2.44 -8.72
C ARG A 464 -2.98 -3.02 -8.52
N LEU A 465 -3.94 -2.65 -9.36
CA LEU A 465 -5.27 -3.27 -9.37
C LEU A 465 -5.19 -4.76 -9.70
N PHE A 466 -4.44 -5.12 -10.75
CA PHE A 466 -4.18 -6.53 -11.10
C PHE A 466 -3.58 -7.33 -9.93
N SER A 467 -2.71 -6.71 -9.14
CA SER A 467 -2.02 -7.40 -8.03
C SER A 467 -2.97 -7.96 -6.98
N VAL A 468 -4.18 -7.40 -6.85
CA VAL A 468 -5.20 -7.79 -5.87
C VAL A 468 -6.47 -8.39 -6.51
N ALA A 469 -6.60 -8.35 -7.83
CA ALA A 469 -7.80 -8.74 -8.56
C ALA A 469 -8.24 -10.19 -8.30
N ASP A 470 -7.31 -11.08 -8.03
CA ASP A 470 -7.54 -12.52 -7.84
C ASP A 470 -6.91 -13.04 -6.54
N LYS A 471 -6.96 -12.21 -5.48
CA LYS A 471 -6.47 -12.54 -4.13
C LYS A 471 -7.53 -12.27 -3.08
N VAL A 472 -7.44 -12.98 -1.97
CA VAL A 472 -8.14 -12.54 -0.75
C VAL A 472 -7.43 -11.30 -0.22
N VAL A 473 -8.17 -10.24 0.00
CA VAL A 473 -7.62 -8.98 0.51
C VAL A 473 -8.10 -8.76 1.94
N VAL A 474 -7.17 -8.68 2.88
CA VAL A 474 -7.46 -8.33 4.28
C VAL A 474 -7.03 -6.89 4.51
N VAL A 475 -7.93 -6.05 5.01
CA VAL A 475 -7.65 -4.66 5.38
C VAL A 475 -7.78 -4.51 6.89
N ASP A 476 -6.70 -4.16 7.55
CA ASP A 476 -6.72 -3.90 8.99
C ASP A 476 -6.97 -2.42 9.29
N GLU A 477 -7.64 -2.15 10.42
CA GLU A 477 -8.00 -0.81 10.91
C GLU A 477 -8.76 0.02 9.85
N ALA A 478 -9.79 -0.55 9.24
CA ALA A 478 -10.57 0.08 8.16
C ALA A 478 -11.20 1.44 8.53
N HIS A 479 -11.25 1.79 9.83
CA HIS A 479 -11.73 3.07 10.35
C HIS A 479 -10.67 4.17 10.41
N ALA A 480 -9.38 3.85 10.25
CA ALA A 480 -8.27 4.74 10.57
C ALA A 480 -7.93 5.78 9.46
N TYR A 481 -8.79 5.93 8.45
CA TYR A 481 -8.48 6.71 7.26
C TYR A 481 -9.20 8.06 7.23
N GLY A 482 -8.44 9.15 6.93
CA GLY A 482 -9.01 10.47 6.69
C GLY A 482 -9.88 10.53 5.43
N PRO A 483 -10.62 11.64 5.20
CA PRO A 483 -11.61 11.74 4.12
C PRO A 483 -11.09 11.44 2.72
N TRP A 484 -9.88 11.89 2.39
CA TRP A 484 -9.21 11.58 1.12
C TRP A 484 -8.95 10.08 0.94
N MET A 485 -8.29 9.46 1.93
CA MET A 485 -8.02 8.02 1.86
C MET A 485 -9.31 7.20 1.87
N GLN A 486 -10.34 7.66 2.58
CA GLN A 486 -11.66 7.04 2.57
C GLN A 486 -12.27 7.10 1.17
N ALA A 487 -12.19 8.23 0.46
CA ALA A 487 -12.64 8.33 -0.92
C ALA A 487 -11.91 7.35 -1.84
N LEU A 488 -10.58 7.21 -1.69
CA LEU A 488 -9.80 6.20 -2.42
C LEU A 488 -10.22 4.77 -2.06
N MET A 489 -10.44 4.50 -0.76
CA MET A 489 -10.87 3.18 -0.27
C MET A 489 -12.21 2.76 -0.86
N LEU A 490 -13.18 3.67 -0.93
CA LEU A 490 -14.49 3.38 -1.53
C LEU A 490 -14.35 3.02 -3.02
N ARG A 491 -13.56 3.76 -3.79
CA ARG A 491 -13.30 3.44 -5.20
C ARG A 491 -12.53 2.13 -5.37
N TRP A 492 -11.59 1.85 -4.49
CA TRP A 492 -10.85 0.59 -4.51
C TRP A 492 -11.74 -0.62 -4.18
N LEU A 493 -12.67 -0.48 -3.22
CA LEU A 493 -13.67 -1.52 -2.93
C LEU A 493 -14.63 -1.75 -4.10
N GLU A 494 -15.00 -0.70 -4.86
CA GLU A 494 -15.76 -0.87 -6.11
C GLU A 494 -14.97 -1.72 -7.13
N TRP A 495 -13.65 -1.52 -7.27
CA TRP A 495 -12.81 -2.37 -8.10
C TRP A 495 -12.76 -3.82 -7.58
N LEU A 496 -12.61 -4.01 -6.27
CA LEU A 496 -12.58 -5.36 -5.69
C LEU A 496 -13.92 -6.09 -5.91
N GLY A 497 -15.04 -5.39 -5.74
CA GLY A 497 -16.37 -5.93 -6.05
C GLY A 497 -16.50 -6.31 -7.53
N ALA A 498 -16.04 -5.47 -8.46
CA ALA A 498 -16.04 -5.73 -9.90
C ALA A 498 -15.18 -6.94 -10.27
N PHE A 499 -14.00 -7.11 -9.65
CA PHE A 499 -13.21 -8.33 -9.81
C PHE A 499 -13.88 -9.58 -9.20
N GLY A 500 -14.87 -9.41 -8.32
CA GLY A 500 -15.36 -10.48 -7.46
C GLY A 500 -14.29 -10.98 -6.49
N ALA A 501 -13.34 -10.12 -6.13
CA ALA A 501 -12.26 -10.46 -5.21
C ALA A 501 -12.79 -10.58 -3.78
N PRO A 502 -12.40 -11.64 -3.02
CA PRO A 502 -12.80 -11.77 -1.64
C PRO A 502 -12.11 -10.71 -0.75
N VAL A 503 -12.88 -10.11 0.16
CA VAL A 503 -12.40 -9.03 1.04
C VAL A 503 -12.70 -9.34 2.51
N VAL A 504 -11.76 -9.06 3.40
CA VAL A 504 -11.98 -9.07 4.85
C VAL A 504 -11.59 -7.70 5.41
N LEU A 505 -12.54 -6.97 5.95
CA LEU A 505 -12.32 -5.70 6.63
C LEU A 505 -12.30 -5.90 8.14
N LEU A 506 -11.25 -5.42 8.81
CA LEU A 506 -11.11 -5.47 10.26
C LEU A 506 -11.20 -4.08 10.85
N SER A 507 -11.90 -3.94 11.95
CA SER A 507 -11.95 -2.69 12.70
C SER A 507 -12.08 -2.94 14.21
N ALA A 508 -11.44 -2.08 14.98
CA ALA A 508 -11.64 -2.05 16.44
C ALA A 508 -12.77 -1.09 16.84
N THR A 509 -13.11 -0.13 15.98
CA THR A 509 -14.11 0.90 16.24
C THR A 509 -14.61 1.45 14.90
N LEU A 510 -15.80 1.07 14.47
CA LEU A 510 -16.35 1.48 13.18
C LEU A 510 -17.78 1.95 13.35
N SER A 511 -18.09 3.21 12.99
CA SER A 511 -19.47 3.67 13.00
C SER A 511 -20.31 2.99 11.91
N GLY A 512 -21.60 2.78 12.19
CA GLY A 512 -22.53 2.16 11.24
C GLY A 512 -22.58 2.87 9.90
N ARG A 513 -22.47 4.20 9.90
CA ARG A 513 -22.38 5.02 8.67
C ARG A 513 -21.18 4.66 7.80
N VAL A 514 -19.99 4.55 8.38
CA VAL A 514 -18.78 4.20 7.63
C VAL A 514 -18.84 2.73 7.18
N ALA A 515 -19.33 1.83 8.04
CA ALA A 515 -19.55 0.43 7.67
C ALA A 515 -20.46 0.30 6.45
N GLY A 516 -21.59 1.04 6.45
CA GLY A 516 -22.53 1.10 5.32
C GLY A 516 -21.84 1.55 4.04
N GLN A 517 -21.09 2.64 4.08
CA GLN A 517 -20.36 3.16 2.90
C GLN A 517 -19.37 2.15 2.31
N LEU A 518 -18.62 1.43 3.16
CA LEU A 518 -17.66 0.41 2.71
C LEU A 518 -18.35 -0.78 2.06
N VAL A 519 -19.41 -1.28 2.68
CA VAL A 519 -20.23 -2.39 2.16
C VAL A 519 -20.90 -2.00 0.84
N GLU A 520 -21.52 -0.82 0.77
CA GLU A 520 -22.17 -0.33 -0.45
C GLU A 520 -21.19 -0.13 -1.60
N ALA A 521 -19.96 0.34 -1.32
CA ALA A 521 -18.95 0.47 -2.35
C ALA A 521 -18.58 -0.88 -2.98
N TYR A 522 -18.36 -1.91 -2.16
CA TYR A 522 -18.12 -3.26 -2.66
C TYR A 522 -19.29 -3.79 -3.47
N ARG A 523 -20.51 -3.64 -2.96
CA ARG A 523 -21.77 -4.05 -3.63
C ARG A 523 -21.94 -3.34 -4.98
N ARG A 524 -21.70 -2.02 -5.05
CA ARG A 524 -21.75 -1.27 -6.33
C ARG A 524 -20.79 -1.85 -7.36
N GLY A 525 -19.57 -2.18 -6.94
CA GLY A 525 -18.59 -2.85 -7.79
C GLY A 525 -19.07 -4.21 -8.28
N ALA A 526 -19.74 -4.97 -7.44
CA ALA A 526 -20.34 -6.26 -7.78
C ALA A 526 -21.64 -6.14 -8.60
N GLY A 527 -22.08 -4.92 -8.94
CA GLY A 527 -23.27 -4.68 -9.79
C GLY A 527 -24.55 -4.36 -9.02
N PHE A 528 -24.51 -4.16 -7.70
CA PHE A 528 -25.69 -3.92 -6.84
C PHE A 528 -25.68 -2.47 -6.33
N GLY A 529 -26.44 -1.59 -6.95
CA GLY A 529 -26.49 -0.15 -6.65
C GLY A 529 -27.47 0.25 -5.55
N GLU A 530 -28.40 -0.60 -5.17
CA GLU A 530 -29.43 -0.28 -4.14
C GLU A 530 -28.78 -0.12 -2.77
N PRO A 531 -29.08 0.96 -2.02
CA PRO A 531 -28.60 1.15 -0.66
C PRO A 531 -29.05 0.00 0.26
N VAL A 532 -28.19 -0.37 1.20
CA VAL A 532 -28.50 -1.38 2.22
C VAL A 532 -28.14 -0.82 3.60
N GLY A 533 -29.08 -0.83 4.51
CA GLY A 533 -28.81 -0.52 5.92
C GLY A 533 -27.82 -1.55 6.50
N VAL A 534 -26.70 -1.09 7.02
CA VAL A 534 -25.71 -1.92 7.68
C VAL A 534 -25.54 -1.44 9.10
N GLU A 535 -25.92 -2.28 10.05
CA GLU A 535 -25.72 -2.03 11.47
C GLU A 535 -24.68 -3.03 12.00
N PRO A 536 -23.39 -2.65 12.10
CA PRO A 536 -22.39 -3.53 12.65
C PRO A 536 -22.68 -3.81 14.13
N VAL A 537 -22.42 -5.04 14.57
CA VAL A 537 -22.48 -5.42 16.00
C VAL A 537 -21.08 -5.56 16.55
N TYR A 538 -20.89 -5.27 17.82
CA TYR A 538 -19.59 -5.25 18.45
C TYR A 538 -19.57 -6.03 19.79
N PRO A 539 -18.80 -7.09 19.92
CA PRO A 539 -18.04 -7.76 18.87
C PRO A 539 -18.93 -8.56 17.92
N GLY A 540 -18.53 -8.64 16.67
CA GLY A 540 -19.28 -9.43 15.72
C GLY A 540 -18.74 -9.32 14.28
N TRP A 541 -19.52 -9.86 13.35
CA TRP A 541 -19.16 -9.83 11.93
C TRP A 541 -20.40 -9.98 11.04
N LEU A 542 -20.24 -9.60 9.78
CA LEU A 542 -21.24 -9.82 8.74
C LEU A 542 -20.56 -10.27 7.44
N PHE A 543 -21.34 -10.87 6.55
CA PHE A 543 -20.91 -11.28 5.23
C PHE A 543 -21.78 -10.65 4.15
N VAL A 544 -21.15 -10.18 3.08
CA VAL A 544 -21.80 -9.66 1.88
C VAL A 544 -21.48 -10.59 0.73
N ASP A 545 -22.48 -11.20 0.16
CA ASP A 545 -22.34 -12.13 -0.97
C ASP A 545 -22.10 -11.33 -2.26
N ALA A 546 -21.01 -11.62 -2.97
CA ALA A 546 -20.66 -10.94 -4.21
C ALA A 546 -21.58 -11.27 -5.38
N ALA A 547 -22.25 -12.42 -5.36
CA ALA A 547 -23.10 -12.86 -6.46
C ALA A 547 -24.53 -12.32 -6.34
N SER A 548 -25.05 -12.14 -5.13
CA SER A 548 -26.41 -11.66 -4.88
C SER A 548 -26.47 -10.23 -4.33
N GLY A 549 -25.37 -9.70 -3.81
CA GLY A 549 -25.33 -8.44 -3.07
C GLY A 549 -26.03 -8.51 -1.71
N GLU A 550 -26.44 -9.69 -1.26
CA GLU A 550 -27.14 -9.88 0.01
C GLU A 550 -26.17 -9.67 1.19
N VAL A 551 -26.62 -8.93 2.19
CA VAL A 551 -25.90 -8.79 3.47
C VAL A 551 -26.45 -9.82 4.46
N ARG A 552 -25.62 -10.76 4.87
CA ARG A 552 -25.95 -11.83 5.82
C ARG A 552 -25.36 -11.53 7.19
N GLY A 553 -26.18 -11.46 8.19
CA GLY A 553 -25.90 -10.99 9.53
C GLY A 553 -26.49 -9.61 9.78
N PRO A 554 -26.05 -8.87 10.81
CA PRO A 554 -24.84 -9.09 11.63
C PRO A 554 -24.94 -10.27 12.60
N ARG A 555 -23.80 -10.85 12.96
CA ARG A 555 -23.67 -11.92 13.93
C ARG A 555 -22.90 -11.41 15.15
N ALA A 556 -23.60 -11.28 16.27
CA ALA A 556 -22.99 -10.95 17.56
C ALA A 556 -22.25 -12.18 18.13
N VAL A 557 -21.09 -11.95 18.73
CA VAL A 557 -20.29 -12.98 19.39
C VAL A 557 -19.89 -12.52 20.79
N ALA A 558 -19.68 -13.47 21.71
CA ALA A 558 -19.18 -13.14 23.03
C ALA A 558 -17.70 -12.70 22.97
N SER A 559 -17.31 -11.70 23.77
CA SER A 559 -15.91 -11.31 23.95
C SER A 559 -15.34 -11.99 25.17
N GLY A 560 -14.11 -12.50 25.06
CA GLY A 560 -13.36 -12.94 26.21
C GLY A 560 -12.69 -11.80 27.00
N ARG A 561 -13.00 -10.54 26.65
CA ARG A 561 -12.37 -9.34 27.22
C ARG A 561 -13.35 -8.34 27.81
N GLU A 562 -14.40 -8.87 28.39
CA GLU A 562 -15.38 -8.06 29.13
C GLU A 562 -14.68 -7.34 30.28
N ARG A 563 -14.82 -6.04 30.34
CA ARG A 563 -14.29 -5.18 31.40
C ARG A 563 -15.04 -3.87 31.46
N VAL A 564 -15.05 -3.26 32.63
CA VAL A 564 -15.51 -1.90 32.79
C VAL A 564 -14.30 -0.97 32.81
N LEU A 565 -14.29 0.00 31.90
CA LEU A 565 -13.29 1.03 31.82
C LEU A 565 -13.75 2.24 32.64
N ASP A 566 -12.96 2.61 33.68
CA ASP A 566 -13.21 3.84 34.39
C ASP A 566 -12.55 5.01 33.65
N VAL A 567 -13.34 6.05 33.38
CA VAL A 567 -12.88 7.25 32.67
C VAL A 567 -12.90 8.44 33.63
N ASP A 568 -11.72 9.00 33.89
CA ASP A 568 -11.55 10.23 34.70
C ASP A 568 -11.26 11.40 33.76
N VAL A 569 -12.28 12.24 33.52
CA VAL A 569 -12.13 13.43 32.66
C VAL A 569 -11.72 14.61 33.54
N ARG A 570 -10.52 15.13 33.28
CA ARG A 570 -9.96 16.26 34.01
C ARG A 570 -9.91 17.50 33.13
N PRO A 571 -10.77 18.50 33.40
CA PRO A 571 -10.68 19.77 32.71
C PRO A 571 -9.40 20.51 33.13
N VAL A 572 -8.60 20.91 32.12
CA VAL A 572 -7.31 21.54 32.32
C VAL A 572 -7.19 22.81 31.47
N ARG A 573 -6.60 23.87 32.03
CA ARG A 573 -6.18 25.02 31.24
C ARG A 573 -4.99 24.62 30.39
N TRP A 574 -5.08 24.88 29.07
CA TRP A 574 -4.02 24.50 28.12
C TRP A 574 -2.94 25.55 28.12
N GLU A 575 -1.73 25.18 28.50
CA GLU A 575 -0.58 26.06 28.54
C GLU A 575 0.04 26.15 27.13
N ALA A 576 -0.07 27.31 26.49
CA ALA A 576 0.35 27.53 25.10
C ALA A 576 1.88 27.65 24.89
N GLY A 577 2.69 27.59 25.94
CA GLY A 577 4.15 27.71 25.86
C GLY A 577 4.85 27.12 27.07
N MET A 578 6.15 26.82 26.91
CA MET A 578 7.03 26.34 27.98
C MET A 578 7.46 27.50 28.90
N GLY A 579 6.52 28.05 29.66
CA GLY A 579 6.85 28.94 30.72
C GLY A 579 7.43 28.21 31.94
N GLU A 580 8.31 28.83 32.69
CA GLU A 580 8.95 28.26 33.90
C GLU A 580 7.97 27.93 35.03
N ARG A 581 6.77 28.53 35.06
CA ARG A 581 5.79 28.37 36.14
C ARG A 581 4.70 27.40 35.75
N VAL A 582 4.45 26.40 36.60
CA VAL A 582 3.29 25.51 36.52
C VAL A 582 2.06 26.27 36.98
N VAL A 583 1.04 26.36 36.16
CA VAL A 583 -0.22 27.06 36.48
C VAL A 583 -1.13 26.10 37.25
N ALA A 584 -1.73 26.59 38.36
CA ALA A 584 -2.73 25.82 39.08
C ALA A 584 -3.94 25.52 38.17
N GLY A 585 -4.38 24.25 38.12
CA GLY A 585 -5.41 23.79 37.21
C GLY A 585 -4.95 23.64 35.76
N GLY A 586 -3.65 23.79 35.48
CA GLY A 586 -3.07 23.57 34.17
C GLY A 586 -2.75 22.08 33.90
N ARG A 587 -2.54 21.77 32.64
CA ARG A 587 -2.22 20.39 32.17
C ARG A 587 -0.99 19.78 32.87
N ARG A 588 0.06 20.58 33.08
CA ARG A 588 1.29 20.16 33.76
C ARG A 588 1.07 19.80 35.21
N ALA A 589 0.24 20.57 35.93
CA ALA A 589 -0.12 20.30 37.33
C ALA A 589 -0.92 18.98 37.42
N ALA A 590 -1.90 18.80 36.57
CA ALA A 590 -2.70 17.58 36.51
C ALA A 590 -1.86 16.32 36.21
N LEU A 591 -0.91 16.42 35.26
CA LEU A 591 0.01 15.31 34.97
C LEU A 591 0.87 14.93 36.16
N ARG A 592 1.41 15.90 36.89
CA ARG A 592 2.25 15.66 38.08
C ARG A 592 1.46 14.97 39.20
N GLU A 593 0.21 15.40 39.41
CA GLU A 593 -0.67 14.80 40.41
C GLU A 593 -1.00 13.33 40.05
N VAL A 594 -1.45 13.10 38.83
CA VAL A 594 -1.89 11.77 38.35
C VAL A 594 -0.74 10.77 38.31
N LEU A 595 0.49 11.22 38.03
CA LEU A 595 1.66 10.35 37.87
C LEU A 595 2.47 10.20 39.19
N ALA A 596 2.12 10.92 40.24
CA ALA A 596 2.83 10.85 41.52
C ALA A 596 2.91 9.42 42.11
N PRO A 597 1.84 8.61 42.07
CA PRO A 597 1.90 7.21 42.54
C PRO A 597 2.93 6.35 41.81
N VAL A 598 3.09 6.54 40.48
CA VAL A 598 4.09 5.83 39.68
C VAL A 598 5.51 6.15 40.15
N ALA A 599 5.74 7.41 40.52
CA ALA A 599 7.05 7.85 41.03
C ALA A 599 7.35 7.33 42.46
N GLY A 600 6.33 7.30 43.34
CA GLY A 600 6.48 6.92 44.74
C GLY A 600 6.41 5.40 44.99
N GLU A 601 5.50 4.69 44.33
CA GLU A 601 5.14 3.31 44.61
C GLU A 601 5.49 2.30 43.50
N GLY A 602 6.01 2.80 42.37
CA GLY A 602 6.31 1.97 41.19
C GLY A 602 5.09 1.74 40.28
N GLY A 603 5.26 0.86 39.32
CA GLY A 603 4.30 0.64 38.25
C GLY A 603 4.61 1.47 36.99
N VAL A 604 3.83 1.31 35.93
CA VAL A 604 4.12 1.93 34.64
C VAL A 604 2.92 2.70 34.11
N ALA A 605 3.19 3.91 33.60
CA ALA A 605 2.17 4.77 33.01
C ALA A 605 2.49 5.12 31.56
N LEU A 606 1.42 5.26 30.75
CA LEU A 606 1.45 5.82 29.42
C LEU A 606 0.87 7.23 29.44
N VAL A 607 1.55 8.21 28.84
CA VAL A 607 1.04 9.54 28.58
C VAL A 607 0.98 9.78 27.09
N CYS A 608 -0.25 9.79 26.54
CA CYS A 608 -0.49 10.02 25.10
C CYS A 608 -0.72 11.51 24.82
N CYS A 609 0.17 12.12 24.05
CA CYS A 609 0.08 13.51 23.61
C CYS A 609 -0.46 13.62 22.18
N SER A 610 -1.21 14.69 21.90
CA SER A 610 -1.81 14.88 20.58
C SER A 610 -0.79 15.29 19.51
N THR A 611 0.30 15.98 19.87
CA THR A 611 1.35 16.38 18.94
C THR A 611 2.75 15.99 19.43
N VAL A 612 3.71 15.88 18.49
CA VAL A 612 5.10 15.58 18.85
C VAL A 612 5.72 16.69 19.71
N ALA A 613 5.40 17.95 19.44
CA ALA A 613 5.92 19.08 20.24
C ALA A 613 5.44 19.00 21.70
N GLU A 614 4.17 18.64 21.92
CA GLU A 614 3.62 18.43 23.25
C GLU A 614 4.25 17.22 23.95
N ALA A 615 4.50 16.13 23.23
CA ALA A 615 5.19 14.98 23.79
C ALA A 615 6.62 15.31 24.22
N GLN A 616 7.38 16.05 23.41
CA GLN A 616 8.73 16.53 23.73
C GLN A 616 8.71 17.48 24.95
N ALA A 617 7.77 18.40 25.01
CA ALA A 617 7.59 19.31 26.13
C ALA A 617 7.20 18.57 27.43
N THR A 618 6.25 17.63 27.34
CA THR A 618 5.80 16.78 28.45
C THR A 618 6.94 15.93 28.99
N PHE A 619 7.74 15.34 28.12
CA PHE A 619 8.91 14.54 28.51
C PHE A 619 9.91 15.36 29.34
N ARG A 620 10.21 16.61 28.90
CA ARG A 620 11.09 17.50 29.68
C ARG A 620 10.51 17.89 31.03
N ASP A 621 9.21 18.22 31.07
CA ASP A 621 8.53 18.58 32.29
C ASP A 621 8.52 17.45 33.34
N LEU A 622 8.21 16.23 32.90
CA LEU A 622 8.18 15.04 33.77
C LEU A 622 9.58 14.68 34.28
N ARG A 623 10.63 14.87 33.51
CA ARG A 623 12.03 14.68 33.95
C ARG A 623 12.45 15.72 35.01
N VAL A 624 11.85 16.89 35.00
CA VAL A 624 12.04 17.90 36.03
C VAL A 624 11.19 17.62 37.27
N ALA A 625 9.95 17.18 37.02
CA ALA A 625 9.00 16.92 38.10
C ALA A 625 9.36 15.66 38.92
N PHE A 626 9.93 14.67 38.28
CA PHE A 626 10.28 13.37 38.88
C PHE A 626 11.77 13.04 38.66
N PRO A 627 12.69 13.76 39.33
CA PRO A 627 14.13 13.61 39.08
C PRO A 627 14.67 12.21 39.42
N GLU A 628 14.09 11.52 40.38
CA GLU A 628 14.48 10.16 40.76
C GLU A 628 14.13 9.15 39.65
N LEU A 629 12.96 9.27 39.02
CA LEU A 629 12.62 8.48 37.84
C LEU A 629 13.53 8.81 36.67
N ALA A 630 13.76 10.10 36.42
CA ALA A 630 14.61 10.56 35.31
C ALA A 630 16.08 10.11 35.44
N GLY A 631 16.54 9.87 36.66
CA GLY A 631 17.89 9.36 36.96
C GLY A 631 18.05 7.85 36.78
N ARG A 632 16.97 7.10 36.62
CA ARG A 632 16.99 5.66 36.33
C ARG A 632 16.93 5.41 34.81
N GLU A 633 17.66 4.42 34.35
CA GLU A 633 17.54 3.96 32.97
C GLU A 633 16.10 3.53 32.70
N GLY A 634 15.48 4.09 31.68
CA GLY A 634 14.10 3.79 31.31
C GLY A 634 13.01 4.34 32.23
N GLY A 635 13.35 5.15 33.25
CA GLY A 635 12.35 5.72 34.18
C GLY A 635 11.38 6.72 33.53
N VAL A 636 11.86 7.51 32.56
CA VAL A 636 11.02 8.34 31.67
C VAL A 636 11.50 8.12 30.24
N ARG A 637 10.61 7.64 29.39
CA ARG A 637 10.88 7.36 27.96
C ARG A 637 10.02 8.25 27.06
N LEU A 638 10.50 8.49 25.84
CA LEU A 638 9.79 9.26 24.82
C LEU A 638 9.73 8.48 23.50
N LEU A 639 8.55 8.38 22.90
CA LEU A 639 8.36 7.69 21.62
C LEU A 639 7.47 8.51 20.67
N HIS A 640 8.03 8.94 19.54
CA HIS A 640 7.31 9.68 18.49
C HIS A 640 7.98 9.53 17.11
N SER A 641 7.40 10.13 16.09
CA SER A 641 7.88 10.00 14.70
C SER A 641 9.18 10.76 14.38
N ARG A 642 9.56 11.83 15.15
CA ARG A 642 10.71 12.69 14.82
C ARG A 642 12.05 12.18 15.37
N PHE A 643 12.21 10.89 15.50
CA PHE A 643 13.51 10.25 15.66
C PHE A 643 14.03 9.79 14.29
N PRO A 644 15.36 9.78 14.05
CA PRO A 644 15.94 9.03 12.93
C PRO A 644 15.46 7.58 12.94
N GLY A 645 15.24 6.99 11.76
CA GLY A 645 14.65 5.66 11.66
C GLY A 645 15.33 4.58 12.50
N VAL A 646 16.68 4.62 12.57
CA VAL A 646 17.45 3.67 13.41
C VAL A 646 17.11 3.85 14.88
N LEU A 647 17.25 5.06 15.37
CA LEU A 647 17.00 5.37 16.80
C LEU A 647 15.55 5.11 17.20
N ARG A 648 14.60 5.41 16.31
CA ARG A 648 13.19 5.09 16.54
C ARG A 648 12.94 3.59 16.68
N ALA A 649 13.59 2.77 15.87
CA ALA A 649 13.49 1.31 15.97
C ALA A 649 14.02 0.81 17.32
N GLU A 650 15.19 1.28 17.75
CA GLU A 650 15.80 0.94 19.05
C GLU A 650 14.91 1.37 20.23
N VAL A 651 14.37 2.61 20.19
CA VAL A 651 13.44 3.10 21.24
C VAL A 651 12.17 2.26 21.26
N THR A 652 11.63 1.87 20.10
CA THR A 652 10.42 1.04 20.00
C THR A 652 10.67 -0.34 20.59
N GLU A 653 11.75 -1.01 20.21
CA GLU A 653 12.15 -2.32 20.74
C GLU A 653 12.37 -2.26 22.26
N GLY A 654 13.05 -1.21 22.74
CA GLY A 654 13.21 -0.96 24.18
C GLY A 654 11.88 -0.71 24.92
N CYS A 655 10.87 -0.14 24.27
CA CYS A 655 9.52 0.01 24.83
C CYS A 655 8.78 -1.32 24.87
N GLU A 656 8.87 -2.14 23.82
CA GLU A 656 8.25 -3.48 23.78
C GLU A 656 8.88 -4.41 24.83
N ALA A 657 10.19 -4.37 24.99
CA ALA A 657 10.88 -5.12 26.03
C ALA A 657 10.46 -4.69 27.46
N ALA A 658 10.27 -3.39 27.69
CA ALA A 658 9.94 -2.85 29.02
C ALA A 658 8.44 -3.01 29.39
N TYR A 659 7.56 -2.86 28.41
CA TYR A 659 6.11 -2.74 28.62
C TYR A 659 5.30 -3.85 27.95
N GLY A 660 5.92 -4.76 27.23
CA GLY A 660 5.25 -5.84 26.51
C GLY A 660 4.75 -6.99 27.40
N LYS A 661 4.28 -8.05 26.73
CA LYS A 661 3.83 -9.27 27.39
C LYS A 661 4.97 -9.95 28.15
N PRO A 662 4.76 -10.40 29.40
CA PRO A 662 5.77 -11.18 30.13
C PRO A 662 6.18 -12.43 29.35
N ALA A 663 7.45 -12.85 29.53
CA ALA A 663 7.91 -14.13 28.95
C ALA A 663 7.12 -15.31 29.52
N ALA A 664 6.98 -16.37 28.72
CA ALA A 664 6.29 -17.58 29.16
C ALA A 664 7.02 -18.20 30.38
N GLY A 665 6.29 -18.36 31.48
CA GLY A 665 6.83 -18.89 32.73
C GLY A 665 7.42 -17.85 33.68
N GLU A 666 7.48 -16.60 33.33
CA GLU A 666 7.87 -15.50 34.22
C GLU A 666 6.74 -15.19 35.21
N VAL A 667 7.05 -15.14 36.51
CA VAL A 667 6.12 -14.64 37.51
C VAL A 667 6.29 -13.14 37.63
N PRO A 668 5.32 -12.34 37.17
CA PRO A 668 5.48 -10.88 37.11
C PRO A 668 5.51 -10.29 38.53
N GLY A 669 6.63 -9.69 38.94
CA GLY A 669 6.69 -8.77 40.06
C GLY A 669 6.12 -7.39 39.75
N VAL A 670 5.98 -6.53 40.78
CA VAL A 670 5.64 -5.11 40.57
C VAL A 670 6.77 -4.44 39.79
N ARG A 671 6.42 -3.80 38.64
CA ARG A 671 7.40 -3.11 37.81
C ARG A 671 7.95 -1.87 38.55
N ALA A 672 9.24 -1.60 38.38
CA ALA A 672 9.82 -0.35 38.81
C ALA A 672 9.09 0.84 38.16
N GLY A 673 9.01 1.98 38.87
CA GLY A 673 8.35 3.17 38.33
C GLY A 673 8.90 3.59 36.97
N SER A 674 8.02 3.69 35.94
CA SER A 674 8.40 4.14 34.61
C SER A 674 7.24 4.81 33.89
N ILE A 675 7.54 5.87 33.13
CA ILE A 675 6.56 6.65 32.36
C ILE A 675 6.98 6.68 30.89
N LEU A 676 6.11 6.21 30.00
CA LEU A 676 6.25 6.40 28.56
C LEU A 676 5.44 7.61 28.12
N VAL A 677 6.09 8.63 27.59
CA VAL A 677 5.44 9.73 26.87
C VAL A 677 5.45 9.41 25.39
N ALA A 678 4.29 9.41 24.76
CA ALA A 678 4.19 9.05 23.34
C ALA A 678 3.12 9.84 22.60
N THR A 679 3.12 9.71 21.28
CA THR A 679 2.05 10.20 20.41
C THR A 679 1.20 9.00 19.94
N GLN A 680 0.40 9.17 18.87
CA GLN A 680 -0.47 8.15 18.29
C GLN A 680 0.24 6.83 17.91
N ILE A 681 1.55 6.80 17.88
CA ILE A 681 2.34 5.61 17.53
C ILE A 681 2.03 4.39 18.43
N VAL A 682 1.55 4.62 19.65
CA VAL A 682 1.19 3.55 20.60
C VAL A 682 -0.23 3.01 20.39
N GLU A 683 -1.05 3.65 19.58
CA GLU A 683 -2.43 3.20 19.29
C GLU A 683 -2.42 1.91 18.47
N GLN A 684 -1.43 1.72 17.63
CA GLN A 684 -1.34 0.61 16.67
C GLN A 684 -0.02 -0.15 16.83
N SER A 685 -0.03 -1.42 16.48
CA SER A 685 1.14 -2.30 16.27
C SER A 685 1.94 -2.73 17.49
N LEU A 686 1.94 -2.01 18.59
CA LEU A 686 2.78 -2.32 19.74
C LEU A 686 1.98 -3.13 20.79
N ASP A 687 2.56 -4.22 21.27
CA ASP A 687 1.95 -5.01 22.35
C ASP A 687 2.40 -4.49 23.73
N LEU A 688 1.84 -3.35 24.13
CA LEU A 688 2.18 -2.66 25.38
C LEU A 688 1.10 -2.84 26.43
N ASP A 689 1.50 -2.89 27.71
CA ASP A 689 0.65 -3.05 28.88
C ASP A 689 1.07 -2.07 30.00
N PHE A 690 0.16 -1.17 30.36
CA PHE A 690 0.36 -0.14 31.39
C PHE A 690 -0.59 -0.32 32.57
N ASP A 691 -0.18 0.17 33.74
CA ASP A 691 -1.00 0.19 34.94
C ASP A 691 -1.95 1.39 34.93
N LEU A 692 -1.55 2.50 34.29
CA LEU A 692 -2.29 3.76 34.12
C LEU A 692 -2.10 4.28 32.69
N VAL A 693 -3.20 4.77 32.10
CA VAL A 693 -3.18 5.47 30.82
C VAL A 693 -3.70 6.89 31.00
N VAL A 694 -2.88 7.88 30.70
CA VAL A 694 -3.24 9.29 30.63
C VAL A 694 -3.22 9.75 29.20
N SER A 695 -4.25 10.43 28.75
CA SER A 695 -4.38 10.88 27.37
C SER A 695 -4.81 12.32 27.29
N ASP A 696 -4.18 13.10 26.42
CA ASP A 696 -4.82 14.32 25.94
C ASP A 696 -6.13 13.94 25.23
N LEU A 697 -7.12 14.83 25.26
CA LEU A 697 -8.40 14.60 24.58
C LEU A 697 -8.17 14.21 23.12
N ALA A 698 -8.83 13.15 22.71
CA ALA A 698 -8.80 12.63 21.34
C ALA A 698 -10.21 12.15 20.96
N PRO A 699 -10.51 11.88 19.70
CA PRO A 699 -11.77 11.24 19.32
C PRO A 699 -12.00 9.93 20.09
N LEU A 700 -13.26 9.61 20.39
CA LEU A 700 -13.60 8.49 21.27
C LEU A 700 -12.96 7.16 20.84
N ALA A 701 -12.94 6.88 19.54
CA ALA A 701 -12.33 5.67 18.99
C ALA A 701 -10.86 5.52 19.39
N GLN A 702 -10.08 6.62 19.30
CA GLN A 702 -8.68 6.65 19.69
C GLN A 702 -8.50 6.52 21.21
N LEU A 703 -9.36 7.18 22.01
CA LEU A 703 -9.35 7.03 23.45
C LEU A 703 -9.57 5.58 23.90
N LEU A 704 -10.53 4.88 23.27
CA LEU A 704 -10.76 3.46 23.53
C LEU A 704 -9.58 2.57 23.12
N GLN A 705 -8.90 2.88 22.01
CA GLN A 705 -7.68 2.17 21.61
C GLN A 705 -6.53 2.39 22.59
N ARG A 706 -6.34 3.64 23.09
CA ARG A 706 -5.36 3.97 24.13
C ARG A 706 -5.69 3.27 25.44
N ALA A 707 -6.96 3.28 25.86
CA ALA A 707 -7.43 2.51 27.00
C ALA A 707 -7.17 1.01 26.88
N GLY A 708 -7.21 0.49 25.66
CA GLY A 708 -6.83 -0.90 25.33
C GLY A 708 -5.36 -1.24 25.64
N ARG A 709 -4.50 -0.26 25.95
CA ARG A 709 -3.13 -0.44 26.43
C ARG A 709 -3.06 -0.48 27.96
N GLY A 710 -4.14 -0.13 28.65
CA GLY A 710 -4.25 -0.24 30.08
C GLY A 710 -4.63 -1.66 30.51
N ARG A 711 -3.85 -2.28 31.38
CA ARG A 711 -4.08 -3.65 31.96
C ARG A 711 -4.40 -4.71 30.89
N ARG A 712 -3.66 -4.65 29.78
CA ARG A 712 -3.87 -5.52 28.63
C ARG A 712 -3.59 -6.99 28.89
N HIS A 713 -2.58 -7.28 29.70
CA HIS A 713 -2.16 -8.64 30.05
C HIS A 713 -2.47 -8.96 31.51
N ALA A 714 -2.86 -10.23 31.76
CA ALA A 714 -3.08 -10.70 33.12
C ALA A 714 -1.72 -10.77 33.87
N ARG A 715 -1.56 -9.91 34.88
CA ARG A 715 -0.38 -9.83 35.73
C ARG A 715 -0.80 -10.08 37.18
N ARG A 716 -1.12 -11.34 37.55
CA ARG A 716 -1.53 -11.67 38.91
C ARG A 716 -0.39 -11.34 39.88
N GLY A 717 -0.65 -10.45 40.86
CA GLY A 717 0.34 -10.01 41.84
C GLY A 717 1.42 -9.03 41.35
N GLY A 718 1.50 -8.75 40.01
CA GLY A 718 2.54 -7.93 39.43
C GLY A 718 2.17 -6.44 39.21
N ARG A 719 1.09 -5.94 39.84
CA ARG A 719 0.71 -4.52 39.78
C ARG A 719 0.88 -3.85 41.15
N PRO A 720 1.23 -2.54 41.17
CA PRO A 720 1.37 -1.79 42.41
C PRO A 720 0.04 -1.66 43.16
N GLY A 721 0.10 -1.34 44.48
CA GLY A 721 -1.07 -1.23 45.33
C GLY A 721 -2.14 -0.29 44.84
N TRP A 722 -1.72 0.90 44.38
CA TRP A 722 -2.61 1.93 43.84
C TRP A 722 -3.34 1.53 42.54
N ALA A 723 -2.78 0.55 41.79
CA ALA A 723 -3.38 0.02 40.56
C ALA A 723 -4.21 -1.26 40.79
N ARG A 724 -4.29 -1.82 42.01
CA ARG A 724 -5.02 -3.10 42.28
C ARG A 724 -6.51 -2.90 42.51
N ALA A 725 -6.96 -1.67 42.79
CA ALA A 725 -8.36 -1.42 43.08
C ALA A 725 -9.27 -1.92 41.96
N GLU A 726 -10.14 -2.88 42.28
CA GLU A 726 -11.28 -3.39 41.53
C GLU A 726 -11.01 -3.94 40.10
N ASP A 727 -9.76 -4.27 39.75
CA ASP A 727 -9.38 -4.75 38.41
C ASP A 727 -9.88 -3.87 37.24
N ARG A 728 -10.29 -2.64 37.48
CA ARG A 728 -10.75 -1.70 36.46
C ARG A 728 -9.59 -0.88 35.90
N PRO A 729 -9.34 -0.91 34.60
CA PRO A 729 -8.39 -0.01 33.98
C PRO A 729 -8.90 1.43 34.05
N VAL A 730 -8.04 2.36 34.42
CA VAL A 730 -8.36 3.80 34.47
C VAL A 730 -7.77 4.50 33.27
N LEU A 731 -8.63 5.23 32.54
CA LEU A 731 -8.24 6.18 31.50
C LEU A 731 -8.44 7.59 32.02
N VAL A 732 -7.35 8.33 32.25
CA VAL A 732 -7.42 9.75 32.57
C VAL A 732 -7.38 10.56 31.28
N VAL A 733 -8.42 11.36 31.02
CA VAL A 733 -8.52 12.23 29.85
C VAL A 733 -8.31 13.68 30.27
N LEU A 734 -7.25 14.30 29.78
CA LEU A 734 -6.97 15.72 29.99
C LEU A 734 -7.74 16.53 28.95
N GLU A 735 -8.80 17.17 29.41
CA GLU A 735 -9.67 17.97 28.56
C GLU A 735 -9.25 19.44 28.58
N PRO A 736 -8.78 20.01 27.44
CA PRO A 736 -8.47 21.43 27.38
C PRO A 736 -9.76 22.26 27.46
N VAL A 737 -9.80 23.18 28.41
CA VAL A 737 -10.91 24.12 28.63
C VAL A 737 -10.44 25.59 28.64
N ASP A 738 -11.35 26.46 28.23
CA ASP A 738 -11.18 27.92 28.37
C ASP A 738 -11.46 28.42 29.80
N GLU A 739 -11.51 29.74 29.99
CA GLU A 739 -11.77 30.35 31.29
C GLU A 739 -13.19 30.09 31.82
N GLU A 740 -14.13 29.88 30.92
CA GLU A 740 -15.53 29.56 31.23
C GLU A 740 -15.74 28.03 31.46
N GLY A 741 -14.70 27.22 31.33
CA GLY A 741 -14.78 25.77 31.50
C GLY A 741 -15.33 25.01 30.27
N VAL A 742 -15.41 25.70 29.13
CA VAL A 742 -15.86 25.11 27.88
C VAL A 742 -14.69 24.39 27.16
N THR A 743 -14.94 23.21 26.60
CA THR A 743 -13.92 22.44 25.85
C THR A 743 -13.27 23.33 24.79
N ALA A 744 -11.97 23.56 24.86
CA ALA A 744 -11.24 24.46 23.95
C ALA A 744 -9.95 23.79 23.41
N PRO A 745 -10.05 22.84 22.46
CA PRO A 745 -8.87 22.18 21.91
C PRO A 745 -7.92 23.18 21.25
N PRO A 746 -6.59 23.05 21.45
CA PRO A 746 -5.60 23.88 20.80
C PRO A 746 -5.75 23.86 19.28
N ARG A 747 -5.53 24.99 18.60
CA ARG A 747 -5.65 25.08 17.13
C ARG A 747 -4.74 24.09 16.39
N SER A 748 -3.57 23.78 16.95
CA SER A 748 -2.62 22.81 16.41
C SER A 748 -3.20 21.40 16.27
N TRP A 749 -4.18 21.06 17.10
CA TRP A 749 -4.82 19.74 17.07
C TRP A 749 -5.71 19.54 15.84
N GLY A 750 -6.19 20.61 15.21
CA GLY A 750 -6.91 20.57 13.94
C GLY A 750 -6.13 19.97 12.77
N ASN A 751 -4.81 19.86 12.89
CA ASN A 751 -3.97 19.13 11.93
C ASN A 751 -3.93 17.61 12.19
N VAL A 752 -4.52 17.15 13.30
CA VAL A 752 -4.48 15.74 13.74
C VAL A 752 -5.88 15.17 13.86
N TYR A 753 -6.80 15.93 14.45
CA TYR A 753 -8.16 15.51 14.73
C TYR A 753 -9.19 16.57 14.33
N ASP A 754 -10.37 16.12 13.93
CA ASP A 754 -11.52 16.99 13.76
C ASP A 754 -11.96 17.60 15.12
N HIS A 755 -12.06 18.93 15.19
CA HIS A 755 -12.43 19.62 16.42
C HIS A 755 -13.87 19.35 16.85
N GLY A 756 -14.79 19.08 15.91
CA GLY A 756 -16.17 18.69 16.18
C GLY A 756 -16.22 17.36 16.93
N LEU A 757 -15.43 16.37 16.48
CA LEU A 757 -15.30 15.08 17.15
C LEU A 757 -14.71 15.20 18.56
N LEU A 758 -13.72 16.08 18.76
CA LEU A 758 -13.16 16.32 20.10
C LEU A 758 -14.21 16.90 21.05
N VAL A 759 -14.97 17.90 20.59
CA VAL A 759 -16.03 18.53 21.39
C VAL A 759 -17.17 17.53 21.71
N ARG A 760 -17.60 16.72 20.73
CA ARG A 760 -18.60 15.67 20.92
C ARG A 760 -18.09 14.62 21.91
N THR A 761 -16.85 14.18 21.79
CA THR A 761 -16.25 13.20 22.71
C THR A 761 -16.19 13.72 24.14
N ALA A 762 -15.74 14.97 24.33
CA ALA A 762 -15.68 15.59 25.68
C ALA A 762 -17.09 15.70 26.30
N ALA A 763 -18.08 16.16 25.52
CA ALA A 763 -19.46 16.27 25.98
C ALA A 763 -20.05 14.92 26.40
N LEU A 764 -19.82 13.88 25.57
CA LEU A 764 -20.28 12.52 25.86
C LEU A 764 -19.64 11.95 27.14
N LEU A 765 -18.31 12.09 27.29
CA LEU A 765 -17.60 11.58 28.47
C LEU A 765 -18.01 12.34 29.75
N ARG A 766 -18.23 13.65 29.68
CA ARG A 766 -18.78 14.42 30.82
C ARG A 766 -20.19 13.96 31.23
N ALA A 767 -21.06 13.74 30.25
CA ALA A 767 -22.43 13.27 30.49
C ALA A 767 -22.46 11.88 31.18
N ARG A 768 -21.42 11.07 30.95
CA ARG A 768 -21.25 9.73 31.55
C ARG A 768 -20.27 9.70 32.72
N CYS A 769 -19.93 10.83 33.29
CA CYS A 769 -18.97 10.87 34.40
C CYS A 769 -19.42 9.97 35.55
N GLY A 770 -18.54 9.06 36.00
CA GLY A 770 -18.80 8.11 37.10
C GLY A 770 -19.54 6.85 36.73
N GLU A 771 -19.96 6.66 35.46
CA GLU A 771 -20.70 5.44 35.06
C GLU A 771 -19.79 4.30 34.58
N GLY A 772 -18.57 4.59 34.19
CA GLY A 772 -17.70 3.64 33.51
C GLY A 772 -18.20 3.30 32.07
N ILE A 773 -17.37 2.67 31.30
CA ILE A 773 -17.69 2.18 29.96
C ILE A 773 -17.56 0.66 29.95
N ALA A 774 -18.64 -0.06 29.75
CA ALA A 774 -18.61 -1.50 29.56
C ALA A 774 -18.04 -1.83 28.17
N VAL A 775 -16.90 -2.51 28.16
CA VAL A 775 -16.26 -2.99 26.92
C VAL A 775 -16.49 -4.49 26.86
N PRO A 776 -17.10 -5.02 25.82
CA PRO A 776 -17.45 -4.38 24.52
C PRO A 776 -18.83 -3.74 24.44
N GLU A 777 -19.75 -3.95 25.36
CA GLU A 777 -21.18 -3.67 25.27
C GLU A 777 -21.53 -2.23 24.88
N ASP A 778 -20.90 -1.24 25.52
CA ASP A 778 -21.18 0.19 25.28
C ASP A 778 -20.47 0.73 24.02
N VAL A 779 -19.42 0.05 23.52
CA VAL A 779 -18.50 0.62 22.54
C VAL A 779 -19.18 1.05 21.25
N GLN A 780 -20.00 0.18 20.64
CA GLN A 780 -20.65 0.51 19.37
C GLN A 780 -21.61 1.69 19.54
N GLY A 781 -22.47 1.64 20.56
CA GLY A 781 -23.44 2.71 20.83
C GLY A 781 -22.77 4.07 21.10
N LEU A 782 -21.67 4.08 21.84
CA LEU A 782 -20.91 5.30 22.11
C LEU A 782 -20.20 5.86 20.87
N VAL A 783 -19.63 4.97 20.05
CA VAL A 783 -19.00 5.39 18.78
C VAL A 783 -20.05 5.94 17.83
N ASP A 784 -21.17 5.27 17.66
CA ASP A 784 -22.25 5.74 16.79
C ASP A 784 -22.85 7.06 17.29
N ALA A 785 -23.04 7.22 18.60
CA ALA A 785 -23.53 8.46 19.20
C ALA A 785 -22.66 9.67 18.87
N VAL A 786 -21.31 9.55 18.93
CA VAL A 786 -20.41 10.65 18.59
C VAL A 786 -20.53 11.09 17.11
N TYR A 787 -20.92 10.18 16.22
CA TYR A 787 -21.12 10.46 14.80
C TYR A 787 -22.57 10.79 14.43
N ALA A 788 -23.51 10.66 15.36
CA ALA A 788 -24.94 10.90 15.11
C ALA A 788 -25.22 12.37 14.79
N GLU A 789 -26.16 12.62 13.89
CA GLU A 789 -26.59 13.99 13.53
C GLU A 789 -27.38 14.63 14.70
N ASP A 790 -28.14 13.83 15.43
CA ASP A 790 -28.90 14.20 16.62
C ASP A 790 -28.10 14.07 17.93
N PHE A 791 -26.77 14.05 17.86
CA PHE A 791 -25.88 13.86 19.00
C PHE A 791 -26.27 14.69 20.24
N VAL A 792 -26.61 15.96 20.02
CA VAL A 792 -26.91 16.90 21.12
C VAL A 792 -28.20 16.53 21.84
N ASP A 793 -29.18 16.02 21.09
CA ASP A 793 -30.49 15.62 21.64
C ASP A 793 -30.40 14.35 22.49
N GLY A 794 -29.38 13.53 22.26
CA GLY A 794 -29.07 12.32 23.03
C GLY A 794 -28.32 12.55 24.34
N LEU A 795 -27.90 13.80 24.67
CA LEU A 795 -27.15 14.13 25.88
C LEU A 795 -28.08 14.31 27.10
N VAL A 796 -28.21 13.32 27.94
CA VAL A 796 -29.22 13.20 29.00
C VAL A 796 -28.98 14.09 30.24
N ARG A 797 -27.81 14.70 30.44
CA ARG A 797 -27.44 15.40 31.69
C ARG A 797 -27.05 16.86 31.54
N ALA A 798 -27.29 17.50 30.41
CA ALA A 798 -26.95 18.90 30.19
C ALA A 798 -28.20 19.82 30.41
N SER A 799 -27.95 21.04 30.89
CA SER A 799 -29.02 22.05 30.96
C SER A 799 -29.40 22.54 29.56
N GLU A 800 -30.62 23.04 29.36
CA GLU A 800 -31.11 23.53 28.05
C GLU A 800 -30.15 24.59 27.46
N ARG A 801 -29.58 25.48 28.31
CA ARG A 801 -28.64 26.51 27.89
C ARG A 801 -27.30 25.91 27.40
N GLU A 802 -26.79 24.87 28.07
CA GLU A 802 -25.56 24.18 27.67
C GLU A 802 -25.79 23.39 26.37
N VAL A 803 -26.97 22.77 26.24
CA VAL A 803 -27.40 22.04 25.02
C VAL A 803 -27.42 22.99 23.83
N GLU A 804 -28.01 24.18 23.96
CA GLU A 804 -28.14 25.15 22.88
C GLU A 804 -26.78 25.74 22.49
N ALA A 805 -25.94 26.10 23.46
CA ALA A 805 -24.59 26.57 23.20
C ALA A 805 -23.72 25.52 22.50
N LEU A 806 -23.86 24.26 22.90
CA LEU A 806 -23.17 23.13 22.25
C LEU A 806 -23.69 22.91 20.82
N ARG A 807 -24.99 22.99 20.59
CA ARG A 807 -25.63 22.85 19.26
C ARG A 807 -25.13 23.90 18.28
N GLU A 808 -25.14 25.18 18.66
CA GLU A 808 -24.62 26.27 17.83
C GLU A 808 -23.13 26.09 17.50
N ARG A 809 -22.36 25.66 18.49
CA ARG A 809 -20.92 25.43 18.31
C ARG A 809 -20.64 24.26 17.36
N LEU A 810 -21.30 23.13 17.54
CA LEU A 810 -21.17 21.96 16.69
C LEU A 810 -21.61 22.26 15.27
N ALA A 811 -22.73 22.98 15.08
CA ALA A 811 -23.17 23.37 13.74
C ALA A 811 -22.10 24.14 12.96
N ARG A 812 -21.37 25.06 13.63
CA ARG A 812 -20.23 25.77 13.00
C ARG A 812 -19.04 24.87 12.69
N LEU A 813 -18.74 23.88 13.53
CA LEU A 813 -17.63 22.93 13.33
C LEU A 813 -17.99 21.91 12.26
N ASP A 814 -19.21 21.39 12.28
CA ASP A 814 -19.70 20.42 11.29
C ASP A 814 -19.77 21.03 9.88
N GLN A 815 -20.25 22.27 9.74
CA GLN A 815 -20.21 22.99 8.46
C GLN A 815 -18.78 23.12 7.90
N ARG A 816 -17.78 23.39 8.75
CA ARG A 816 -16.38 23.44 8.33
C ARG A 816 -15.88 22.07 7.90
N ARG A 817 -16.22 21.02 8.66
CA ARG A 817 -15.88 19.63 8.35
C ARG A 817 -16.49 19.17 7.05
N GLU A 818 -17.78 19.41 6.85
CA GLU A 818 -18.50 19.08 5.62
C GLU A 818 -17.86 19.77 4.42
N GLY A 819 -17.53 21.05 4.56
CA GLY A 819 -16.81 21.80 3.53
C GLY A 819 -15.43 21.20 3.22
N ALA A 820 -14.68 20.76 4.21
CA ALA A 820 -13.38 20.11 4.03
C ALA A 820 -13.53 18.72 3.35
N VAL A 821 -14.49 17.92 3.80
CA VAL A 821 -14.79 16.59 3.21
C VAL A 821 -15.22 16.75 1.75
N ALA A 822 -16.12 17.71 1.46
CA ALA A 822 -16.56 17.98 0.09
C ALA A 822 -15.40 18.47 -0.79
N ALA A 823 -14.50 19.29 -0.23
CA ALA A 823 -13.29 19.72 -0.94
C ALA A 823 -12.37 18.52 -1.28
N GLU A 824 -12.10 17.64 -0.33
CA GLU A 824 -11.27 16.45 -0.58
C GLU A 824 -11.91 15.47 -1.57
N GLN A 825 -13.23 15.29 -1.52
CA GLN A 825 -13.97 14.51 -2.51
C GLN A 825 -13.89 15.13 -3.92
N SER A 826 -13.96 16.46 -4.00
CA SER A 826 -13.79 17.19 -5.25
C SER A 826 -12.36 17.05 -5.79
N LEU A 827 -11.37 17.06 -4.90
CA LEU A 827 -9.97 16.79 -5.28
C LEU A 827 -9.79 15.36 -5.81
N ALA A 828 -10.48 14.35 -5.26
CA ALA A 828 -10.43 12.98 -5.77
C ALA A 828 -10.98 12.92 -7.21
N TRP A 829 -12.07 13.65 -7.49
CA TRP A 829 -12.59 13.77 -8.85
C TRP A 829 -11.61 14.50 -9.78
N LEU A 830 -11.01 15.61 -9.35
CA LEU A 830 -10.00 16.35 -10.12
C LEU A 830 -8.75 15.52 -10.40
N ALA A 831 -8.33 14.69 -9.44
CA ALA A 831 -7.24 13.74 -9.62
C ALA A 831 -7.57 12.65 -10.66
N GLY A 832 -8.84 12.47 -11.02
CA GLY A 832 -9.27 11.43 -11.93
C GLY A 832 -9.42 10.04 -11.29
N VAL A 833 -9.56 9.98 -9.96
CA VAL A 833 -9.86 8.74 -9.25
C VAL A 833 -11.19 8.17 -9.74
N CYS A 834 -11.16 6.98 -10.34
CA CYS A 834 -12.32 6.41 -11.03
C CYS A 834 -12.71 5.02 -10.51
N ALA A 835 -14.02 4.73 -10.57
CA ALA A 835 -14.57 3.40 -10.42
C ALA A 835 -14.46 2.61 -11.75
N PRO A 836 -14.64 1.27 -11.74
CA PRO A 836 -14.68 0.48 -12.97
C PRO A 836 -15.69 1.02 -13.99
N ALA A 837 -16.88 1.40 -13.53
CA ALA A 837 -17.95 1.95 -14.36
C ALA A 837 -17.58 3.27 -15.06
N ASP A 838 -16.67 4.06 -14.52
CA ASP A 838 -16.27 5.35 -15.07
C ASP A 838 -15.34 5.20 -16.29
N VAL A 839 -14.69 4.04 -16.44
CA VAL A 839 -13.65 3.83 -17.46
C VAL A 839 -14.24 3.75 -18.89
N HIS A 840 -15.43 3.18 -19.04
CA HIS A 840 -16.22 3.13 -20.29
C HIS A 840 -15.42 2.72 -21.56
N GLY A 841 -14.46 1.76 -21.40
CA GLY A 841 -13.62 1.30 -22.51
C GLY A 841 -12.51 2.25 -22.93
N ASP A 842 -12.26 3.31 -22.16
CA ASP A 842 -11.12 4.22 -22.32
C ASP A 842 -10.10 4.02 -21.20
N TRP A 843 -9.10 3.20 -21.45
CA TRP A 843 -8.07 2.86 -20.47
C TRP A 843 -7.16 4.04 -20.09
N SER A 844 -7.16 5.14 -20.84
CA SER A 844 -6.35 6.31 -20.52
C SER A 844 -6.69 6.90 -19.15
N ARG A 845 -7.92 6.73 -18.69
CA ARG A 845 -8.39 7.13 -17.35
C ARG A 845 -7.66 6.43 -16.19
N LEU A 846 -7.09 5.24 -16.43
CA LEU A 846 -6.31 4.52 -15.42
C LEU A 846 -4.90 5.10 -15.22
N SER A 847 -4.41 5.95 -16.10
CA SER A 847 -3.03 6.44 -16.06
C SER A 847 -2.87 7.95 -16.17
N ARG A 848 -3.96 8.71 -16.35
CA ARG A 848 -3.94 10.16 -16.54
C ARG A 848 -4.88 10.85 -15.57
N SER A 849 -4.43 11.97 -15.00
CA SER A 849 -5.28 12.87 -14.24
C SER A 849 -6.42 13.42 -15.11
N ALA A 850 -7.58 13.68 -14.51
CA ALA A 850 -8.73 14.28 -15.17
C ALA A 850 -8.47 15.73 -15.59
N VAL A 851 -7.56 16.42 -14.91
CA VAL A 851 -7.20 17.82 -15.15
C VAL A 851 -5.68 17.94 -15.31
N GLU A 852 -5.26 18.63 -16.34
CA GLU A 852 -3.85 18.97 -16.58
C GLU A 852 -3.32 19.85 -15.43
N GLY A 853 -2.16 19.51 -14.88
CA GLY A 853 -1.57 20.18 -13.72
C GLY A 853 -2.00 19.66 -12.34
N ALA A 854 -2.88 18.63 -12.27
CA ALA A 854 -3.29 17.99 -11.01
C ALA A 854 -2.32 16.90 -10.53
N GLU A 855 -1.08 16.90 -11.01
CA GLU A 855 -0.07 15.87 -10.69
C GLU A 855 0.28 15.81 -9.20
N GLU A 856 0.16 16.92 -8.47
CA GLU A 856 0.36 16.99 -7.02
C GLU A 856 -0.71 16.20 -6.24
N LEU A 857 -1.87 15.96 -6.85
CA LEU A 857 -2.95 15.15 -6.26
C LEU A 857 -2.76 13.64 -6.49
N LEU A 858 -1.77 13.22 -7.28
CA LEU A 858 -1.50 11.81 -7.55
C LEU A 858 -0.78 11.14 -6.36
N THR A 859 -1.39 11.24 -5.20
CA THR A 859 -0.89 10.70 -3.91
C THR A 859 -2.00 9.97 -3.16
N THR A 860 -1.62 9.01 -2.35
CA THR A 860 -2.56 8.30 -1.47
C THR A 860 -2.86 9.04 -0.17
N ARG A 861 -2.05 10.04 0.21
CA ARG A 861 -2.21 10.83 1.44
C ARG A 861 -2.09 12.31 1.14
N LEU A 862 -3.21 13.03 1.08
CA LEU A 862 -3.21 14.49 1.00
C LEU A 862 -2.76 15.10 2.33
N GLY A 863 -1.98 16.18 2.24
CA GLY A 863 -1.51 16.90 3.43
C GLY A 863 -0.51 16.14 4.31
N ALA A 864 -0.20 14.88 3.97
CA ALA A 864 0.93 14.18 4.55
C ALA A 864 2.25 14.66 3.90
N ASP A 865 2.39 15.98 3.79
CA ASP A 865 3.65 16.63 3.48
C ASP A 865 4.66 16.30 4.58
N SER A 866 5.11 15.05 4.62
CA SER A 866 6.23 14.66 5.43
C SER A 866 7.50 14.97 4.64
N GLY A 867 8.02 16.17 4.88
CA GLY A 867 9.39 16.47 4.51
C GLY A 867 10.33 15.47 5.18
N ARG A 868 11.48 15.22 4.59
CA ARG A 868 12.50 14.35 5.15
C ARG A 868 13.77 15.15 5.35
N VAL A 869 14.26 15.14 6.59
CA VAL A 869 15.46 15.85 6.98
C VAL A 869 16.56 14.85 7.32
N LEU A 870 17.78 15.13 6.87
CA LEU A 870 18.98 14.42 7.25
C LEU A 870 19.84 15.31 8.14
N CYS A 871 20.07 14.89 9.38
CA CYS A 871 21.04 15.55 10.25
C CYS A 871 22.46 15.16 9.82
N LEU A 872 23.28 16.15 9.54
CA LEU A 872 24.71 16.02 9.24
C LEU A 872 25.49 16.60 10.42
N PHE A 873 26.08 15.72 11.22
CA PHE A 873 26.78 16.12 12.43
C PHE A 873 28.19 16.60 12.11
N GLU A 874 28.51 17.88 12.37
CA GLU A 874 29.84 18.45 12.14
C GLU A 874 30.81 17.97 13.23
N GLN A 875 31.85 17.27 12.79
CA GLN A 875 32.94 16.79 13.63
C GLN A 875 34.11 17.77 13.63
N ASP A 876 35.03 17.58 14.57
CA ASP A 876 36.29 18.34 14.62
C ASP A 876 37.03 18.22 13.29
N GLY A 877 37.44 19.36 12.72
CA GLY A 877 38.08 19.43 11.39
C GLY A 877 37.08 19.60 10.22
N GLY A 878 35.76 19.91 10.49
CA GLY A 878 34.80 20.31 9.48
C GLY A 878 34.23 19.17 8.62
N ARG A 879 34.50 17.92 8.99
CA ARG A 879 33.88 16.76 8.34
C ARG A 879 32.46 16.52 8.86
N ALA A 880 31.55 16.21 7.95
CA ALA A 880 30.17 15.84 8.33
C ALA A 880 30.07 14.32 8.44
N SER A 881 29.32 13.83 9.45
CA SER A 881 28.98 12.43 9.66
C SER A 881 27.47 12.22 9.71
N LEU A 882 27.03 10.99 9.51
CA LEU A 882 25.63 10.58 9.63
C LEU A 882 25.22 10.23 11.07
N ASP A 883 26.15 10.17 11.99
CA ASP A 883 26.00 9.85 13.42
C ASP A 883 26.73 10.91 14.27
N GLU A 884 26.33 10.97 15.53
CA GLU A 884 26.87 11.93 16.49
C GLU A 884 28.33 11.65 16.89
N GLU A 885 28.73 10.36 16.83
CA GLU A 885 30.08 9.89 17.19
C GLU A 885 31.11 10.12 16.06
N GLY A 886 30.67 10.49 14.86
CA GLY A 886 31.56 10.70 13.72
C GLY A 886 32.09 9.43 13.05
N LEU A 887 31.51 8.28 13.38
CA LEU A 887 31.93 6.97 12.89
C LEU A 887 31.43 6.66 11.47
N LEU A 888 30.35 7.31 11.05
CA LEU A 888 29.66 7.04 9.78
C LEU A 888 29.80 8.22 8.82
N PRO A 889 30.78 8.19 7.90
CA PRO A 889 30.94 9.26 6.94
C PRO A 889 29.76 9.34 5.97
N VAL A 890 29.49 10.54 5.48
CA VAL A 890 28.46 10.78 4.46
C VAL A 890 28.90 10.11 3.16
N PRO A 891 28.14 9.12 2.64
CA PRO A 891 28.55 8.41 1.44
C PRO A 891 28.36 9.29 0.19
N ALA A 892 29.37 9.39 -0.66
CA ALA A 892 29.27 10.07 -1.95
C ALA A 892 28.57 9.22 -3.02
N GLY A 893 28.52 7.90 -2.82
CA GLY A 893 28.00 6.96 -3.80
C GLY A 893 26.50 6.73 -3.73
N ARG A 894 25.95 6.17 -4.81
CA ARG A 894 24.53 5.80 -4.98
C ARG A 894 24.27 4.29 -4.85
N GLY A 895 25.24 3.51 -4.40
CA GLY A 895 25.05 2.07 -4.17
C GLY A 895 24.03 1.78 -3.08
N GLY A 896 23.33 0.64 -3.15
CA GLY A 896 22.23 0.29 -2.25
C GLY A 896 22.57 0.37 -0.77
N ALA A 897 23.75 -0.10 -0.35
CA ALA A 897 24.22 -0.02 1.03
C ALA A 897 24.43 1.44 1.50
N ALA A 898 24.91 2.33 0.63
CA ALA A 898 25.09 3.75 0.93
C ALA A 898 23.73 4.43 1.10
N VAL A 899 22.80 4.20 0.17
CA VAL A 899 21.42 4.72 0.24
C VAL A 899 20.72 4.21 1.50
N LYS A 900 20.82 2.92 1.82
CA LYS A 900 20.23 2.31 3.04
C LYS A 900 20.73 3.00 4.31
N ARG A 901 22.03 3.30 4.41
CA ARG A 901 22.61 4.05 5.55
C ARG A 901 22.01 5.44 5.72
N VAL A 902 21.82 6.17 4.63
CA VAL A 902 21.24 7.52 4.65
C VAL A 902 19.75 7.47 5.01
N VAL A 903 18.95 6.64 4.32
CA VAL A 903 17.50 6.60 4.48
C VAL A 903 17.10 6.15 5.90
N ARG A 904 17.85 5.24 6.50
CA ARG A 904 17.63 4.84 7.91
C ARG A 904 17.83 5.99 8.92
N ARG A 905 18.47 7.08 8.52
CA ARG A 905 18.74 8.26 9.36
C ARG A 905 17.90 9.47 9.03
N LEU A 906 16.99 9.35 8.07
CA LEU A 906 16.06 10.41 7.78
C LEU A 906 15.07 10.59 8.93
N VAL A 907 14.79 11.85 9.21
CA VAL A 907 13.79 12.29 10.19
C VAL A 907 12.59 12.82 9.42
N PRO A 908 11.39 12.30 9.61
CA PRO A 908 10.18 12.89 9.05
C PRO A 908 9.83 14.20 9.77
N VAL A 909 9.55 15.23 9.00
CA VAL A 909 9.13 16.56 9.51
C VAL A 909 7.92 17.04 8.71
N PRO A 910 7.09 17.96 9.25
CA PRO A 910 6.02 18.58 8.48
C PRO A 910 6.56 19.23 7.19
N GLY A 911 5.90 19.09 6.07
CA GLY A 911 6.33 19.63 4.77
C GLY A 911 6.56 21.15 4.81
N ARG A 912 5.73 21.87 5.59
CA ARG A 912 5.92 23.33 5.86
C ARG A 912 7.23 23.69 6.58
N TRP A 913 8.01 22.69 7.03
CA TRP A 913 9.36 22.92 7.59
C TRP A 913 10.44 22.82 6.52
N MET A 914 10.10 22.26 5.36
CA MET A 914 11.07 22.06 4.30
C MET A 914 11.45 23.40 3.65
N PRO A 915 12.74 23.63 3.37
CA PRO A 915 13.17 24.78 2.59
C PRO A 915 12.70 24.64 1.13
N SER A 916 12.53 25.77 0.45
CA SER A 916 12.30 25.78 -1.00
C SER A 916 13.46 25.12 -1.75
N ALA A 917 13.22 24.67 -2.97
CA ALA A 917 14.25 23.92 -3.73
C ALA A 917 15.57 24.70 -3.89
N GLY A 918 15.50 26.04 -3.99
CA GLY A 918 16.68 26.90 -4.13
C GLY A 918 17.44 27.15 -2.81
N GLU A 919 16.83 26.88 -1.66
CA GLU A 919 17.42 27.07 -0.34
C GLU A 919 17.97 25.80 0.29
N ARG A 920 17.83 24.65 -0.40
CA ARG A 920 18.33 23.37 0.10
C ARG A 920 19.85 23.32 0.00
N GLU A 921 20.50 22.80 1.03
CA GLU A 921 21.93 22.52 1.00
C GLU A 921 22.26 21.53 -0.15
N ALA A 922 23.37 21.78 -0.83
CA ALA A 922 23.80 20.91 -1.92
C ALA A 922 24.14 19.50 -1.39
N LEU A 923 23.42 18.53 -1.90
CA LEU A 923 23.64 17.11 -1.62
C LEU A 923 24.68 16.52 -2.59
N PRO A 924 25.32 15.39 -2.25
CA PRO A 924 26.19 14.70 -3.17
C PRO A 924 25.50 14.46 -4.53
N GLU A 925 26.18 14.76 -5.63
CA GLU A 925 25.59 14.73 -6.99
C GLU A 925 24.96 13.36 -7.34
N GLY A 926 25.55 12.28 -6.82
CA GLY A 926 25.00 10.93 -6.97
C GLY A 926 23.61 10.73 -6.37
N TRP A 927 23.24 11.53 -5.34
CA TRP A 927 21.95 11.39 -4.64
C TRP A 927 20.78 11.98 -5.42
N GLN A 928 21.02 12.98 -6.27
CA GLN A 928 19.96 13.59 -7.11
C GLN A 928 19.35 12.56 -8.08
N LYS A 929 20.11 11.53 -8.44
CA LYS A 929 19.64 10.42 -9.28
C LYS A 929 18.90 9.33 -8.51
N VAL A 930 18.81 9.44 -7.17
CA VAL A 930 18.11 8.49 -6.30
C VAL A 930 16.80 9.13 -5.85
N PRO A 931 15.63 8.65 -6.30
CA PRO A 931 14.33 9.26 -5.99
C PRO A 931 14.07 9.44 -4.50
N LEU A 932 14.56 8.54 -3.65
CA LEU A 932 14.42 8.61 -2.19
C LEU A 932 15.27 9.70 -1.54
N LEU A 933 16.30 10.21 -2.20
CA LEU A 933 17.25 11.17 -1.65
C LEU A 933 17.20 12.56 -2.30
N ARG A 934 16.62 12.70 -3.50
CA ARG A 934 16.61 13.98 -4.22
C ARG A 934 15.78 15.08 -3.54
N ASP A 935 14.75 14.71 -2.78
CA ASP A 935 13.80 15.65 -2.15
C ASP A 935 14.02 15.82 -0.64
N ILE A 936 15.12 15.33 -0.09
CA ILE A 936 15.48 15.53 1.32
C ILE A 936 16.12 16.90 1.52
N ALA A 937 16.04 17.40 2.77
CA ALA A 937 16.81 18.55 3.22
C ALA A 937 17.93 18.08 4.16
N ALA A 938 19.17 18.45 3.88
CA ALA A 938 20.24 18.26 4.84
C ALA A 938 20.28 19.43 5.83
N VAL A 939 20.58 19.14 7.09
CA VAL A 939 20.78 20.13 8.14
C VAL A 939 22.11 19.87 8.80
N ARG A 940 23.02 20.85 8.72
CA ARG A 940 24.29 20.81 9.45
C ARG A 940 24.04 21.07 10.92
N MET A 941 24.39 20.08 11.73
CA MET A 941 24.21 20.09 13.17
C MET A 941 25.56 20.35 13.84
N ARG A 942 25.65 21.40 14.63
CA ARG A 942 26.85 21.79 15.38
C ARG A 942 26.65 21.48 16.85
N ARG A 943 27.71 21.02 17.49
CA ARG A 943 27.70 20.75 18.92
C ARG A 943 27.50 22.05 19.71
N ALA A 944 26.44 22.14 20.52
CA ALA A 944 26.08 23.34 21.30
C ALA A 944 26.28 23.15 22.79
N GLY A 945 26.86 22.03 23.24
CA GLY A 945 27.10 21.72 24.62
C GLY A 945 26.44 20.42 25.09
N MET A 946 26.45 20.23 26.40
CA MET A 946 25.83 19.05 27.02
C MET A 946 24.54 19.51 27.73
N GLU A 947 23.49 18.73 27.55
CA GLU A 947 22.23 18.90 28.27
C GLU A 947 21.91 17.62 29.03
N ARG A 948 21.97 17.64 30.35
CA ARG A 948 21.72 16.47 31.22
C ARG A 948 22.51 15.20 30.86
N GLY A 949 23.76 15.37 30.47
CA GLY A 949 24.67 14.27 30.12
C GLY A 949 24.60 13.82 28.65
N GLU A 950 23.73 14.40 27.83
CA GLU A 950 23.65 14.16 26.40
C GLU A 950 24.21 15.32 25.59
N CYS A 951 24.76 15.04 24.43
CA CYS A 951 25.22 16.06 23.50
C CYS A 951 24.03 16.73 22.83
N ARG A 952 23.96 18.07 22.92
CA ARG A 952 22.98 18.87 22.23
C ARG A 952 23.57 19.39 20.92
N TRP A 953 22.88 19.07 19.83
CA TRP A 953 23.23 19.51 18.49
C TRP A 953 22.25 20.56 18.01
N VAL A 954 22.71 21.63 17.39
CA VAL A 954 21.88 22.72 16.86
C VAL A 954 22.21 22.98 15.40
N GLY A 955 21.19 23.37 14.64
CA GLY A 955 21.29 23.71 13.23
C GLY A 955 20.20 24.68 12.82
N GLU A 956 20.09 24.90 11.53
CA GLU A 956 19.07 25.75 10.92
C GLU A 956 18.36 25.03 9.78
N LEU A 957 17.02 25.10 9.74
CA LEU A 957 16.18 24.56 8.69
C LEU A 957 15.19 25.65 8.25
N ALA A 958 15.26 26.06 6.98
CA ALA A 958 14.40 27.10 6.41
C ALA A 958 14.37 28.39 7.27
N GLY A 959 15.53 28.91 7.66
CA GLY A 959 15.68 30.14 8.48
C GLY A 959 15.23 30.00 9.93
N ARG A 960 14.99 28.79 10.42
CA ARG A 960 14.59 28.55 11.81
C ARG A 960 15.52 27.59 12.52
N ARG A 961 15.81 27.91 13.78
CA ARG A 961 16.67 27.06 14.60
C ARG A 961 16.02 25.73 14.92
N VAL A 962 16.81 24.70 14.82
CA VAL A 962 16.44 23.31 15.14
C VAL A 962 17.47 22.70 16.07
N GLN A 963 17.06 21.70 16.84
CA GLN A 963 17.99 20.95 17.68
C GLN A 963 17.71 19.45 17.61
N PHE A 964 18.71 18.68 18.02
CA PHE A 964 18.65 17.25 18.14
C PHE A 964 19.38 16.78 19.39
N THR A 965 18.78 15.83 20.11
CA THR A 965 19.41 14.98 21.11
C THR A 965 18.89 13.56 20.97
N THR A 966 19.64 12.57 21.42
CA THR A 966 19.24 11.15 21.34
C THR A 966 17.96 10.85 22.13
N SER A 967 17.72 11.53 23.28
CA SER A 967 16.54 11.30 24.12
C SER A 967 15.27 12.02 23.63
N ILE A 968 15.39 13.12 22.87
CA ILE A 968 14.26 13.97 22.48
C ILE A 968 13.97 13.88 20.97
N GLY A 969 14.97 13.49 20.17
CA GLY A 969 14.88 13.51 18.71
C GLY A 969 15.01 14.92 18.14
N PHE A 970 14.51 15.12 16.94
CA PHE A 970 14.60 16.38 16.18
C PHE A 970 13.43 17.30 16.52
N GLU A 971 13.74 18.54 16.80
CA GLU A 971 12.74 19.55 17.13
C GLU A 971 13.11 20.95 16.61
N ARG A 972 12.11 21.82 16.57
CA ARG A 972 12.24 23.24 16.25
C ARG A 972 12.23 24.05 17.54
N ILE A 973 13.19 24.96 17.70
CA ILE A 973 13.38 25.79 18.91
C ILE A 973 13.24 27.29 18.60
#